data_dad46534da520c58df83a46540653b25
#
_entry.id   dad46534da520c58df83a46540653b25
#
_cell.length_a   1.000
_cell.length_b   1.000
_cell.length_c   1.000
_cell.angle_alpha   90.00
_cell.angle_beta   90.00
_cell.angle_gamma   90.00
#
_symmetry.space_group_name_H-M   'P 1'
#
loop_
_entity.id
_entity.type
_entity.pdbx_description
1 polymer ?
#
loop_
_entity_poly.entity_id
_entity_poly.type
_entity_poly.pdbx_seq_one_letter_code
_entity_poly.pdbx_strand_id
1 'polypeptide(L)'
;MTTPIPQWQFSDYETISSDWVDIVQTITTAANPPKHAAQLLWQRGICTAEQLTEFINPDAYEPMPPTAFGVEMTQAVERILQALNQGESVTIWGDFDADGITSTAVLWDGLRQFFPTGKLNYFIPNRLTDSHGLSLHGLDALAANGTNLVITCDNGSTNLKEIDHARQLGIDIIITDHHTLPDDRPDVVAIINPRYFEAHHPLAHLSGVAVAYKLVEALYEQLTPSRELHELTDLVAIGLIADLVQLRGDCRYLAQVGIRQLQTHLKTDAPIRPGVAQLLKLCRRTGDRPTDISFGIGPRINAVSRIHGDAQFCVDLLTSDDPDHCKDLAEQTEWANTRRKALQKDVYTQVSQRLNELDMATVQVIVLADAQWPTGVLGIVAGQVAQEYGKPTILLTIDGDVARGSARSVNRIDLYQLVTDQSHLLTSFGGHPFAAGMTLPVENVALFADALNRQLRQIGVTSGPTIAIDLEISVCELGKDLFQQLNLLEPYGMGNPVPRLLIRNAWFDNTWHQKIKDPVSKRKLRFIKTHFLIKDDTSTAGFPGLWWGHYKDDLPVGRCDVVVELDFNAYSRQKKPQYGGYEVRLIDVRTAELSGAAEMTPTPKQQVIDRRAQSTETEAADGLMVTQCPTTWQELRPWFHQATQQQMPLVLAYGRPETQAPTEVWKQLVGIAKYLARTGTTVTT
;
A
#
# COMPACT_ATOMS: atom_id res chain seq x y z
N MET A 1 16.86 -6.62 -18.29
CA MET A 1 15.45 -7.00 -18.49
C MET A 1 14.59 -5.80 -18.19
N THR A 2 13.75 -5.37 -19.12
CA THR A 2 12.84 -4.25 -18.91
C THR A 2 11.69 -4.72 -18.02
N THR A 3 11.51 -4.09 -16.87
CA THR A 3 10.30 -4.20 -16.06
C THR A 3 9.08 -3.95 -16.95
N PRO A 4 7.98 -4.71 -16.82
CA PRO A 4 6.80 -4.47 -17.64
C PRO A 4 6.33 -3.03 -17.43
N ILE A 5 6.06 -2.33 -18.53
CA ILE A 5 5.58 -0.94 -18.49
C ILE A 5 4.17 -0.95 -17.90
N PRO A 6 3.91 -0.25 -16.78
CA PRO A 6 2.58 -0.20 -16.18
C PRO A 6 1.54 0.36 -17.16
N GLN A 7 0.33 -0.19 -17.19
CA GLN A 7 -0.77 0.43 -17.93
C GLN A 7 -1.37 1.58 -17.12
N TRP A 8 -1.52 2.76 -17.73
CA TRP A 8 -2.20 3.88 -17.13
C TRP A 8 -3.70 3.76 -17.39
N GLN A 9 -4.46 3.78 -16.32
CA GLN A 9 -5.91 3.71 -16.37
C GLN A 9 -6.46 5.04 -15.84
N PHE A 10 -7.18 5.74 -16.68
CA PHE A 10 -7.85 6.98 -16.31
C PHE A 10 -9.16 6.65 -15.59
N SER A 11 -9.45 7.36 -14.52
CA SER A 11 -10.78 7.35 -13.92
C SER A 11 -11.75 8.02 -14.90
N ASP A 12 -12.94 7.46 -15.08
CA ASP A 12 -13.97 8.10 -15.89
C ASP A 12 -14.34 9.44 -15.25
N TYR A 13 -14.17 10.53 -16.01
CA TYR A 13 -14.47 11.87 -15.54
C TYR A 13 -15.92 12.23 -15.93
N GLU A 14 -16.83 12.08 -14.98
CA GLU A 14 -18.09 12.83 -15.08
C GLU A 14 -17.83 14.31 -14.81
N THR A 15 -18.37 15.18 -15.67
CA THR A 15 -18.26 16.63 -15.46
C THR A 15 -19.11 17.02 -14.27
N ILE A 16 -18.47 17.48 -13.18
CA ILE A 16 -19.17 17.94 -11.99
C ILE A 16 -19.90 19.27 -12.27
N SER A 17 -21.03 19.50 -11.59
CA SER A 17 -21.78 20.76 -11.68
C SER A 17 -21.04 21.89 -10.93
N SER A 18 -21.27 23.15 -11.37
CA SER A 18 -20.81 24.33 -10.63
C SER A 18 -21.37 24.36 -9.21
N ASP A 19 -22.64 23.96 -9.05
CA ASP A 19 -23.32 23.95 -7.76
C ASP A 19 -22.63 23.02 -6.75
N TRP A 20 -22.09 21.88 -7.22
CA TRP A 20 -21.29 21.00 -6.36
C TRP A 20 -19.99 21.67 -5.90
N VAL A 21 -19.29 22.35 -6.79
CA VAL A 21 -18.08 23.11 -6.42
C VAL A 21 -18.39 24.19 -5.39
N ASP A 22 -19.51 24.91 -5.52
CA ASP A 22 -19.96 25.94 -4.59
C ASP A 22 -20.32 25.34 -3.21
N ILE A 23 -20.97 24.17 -3.19
CA ILE A 23 -21.25 23.44 -1.95
C ILE A 23 -19.94 23.07 -1.24
N VAL A 24 -18.97 22.46 -1.96
CA VAL A 24 -17.66 22.10 -1.40
C VAL A 24 -16.93 23.34 -0.88
N GLN A 25 -16.96 24.46 -1.63
CA GLN A 25 -16.35 25.71 -1.19
C GLN A 25 -16.95 26.25 0.10
N THR A 26 -18.29 26.22 0.20
CA THR A 26 -19.04 26.71 1.35
C THR A 26 -18.73 25.90 2.60
N ILE A 27 -18.79 24.56 2.51
CA ILE A 27 -18.56 23.68 3.66
C ILE A 27 -17.10 23.72 4.12
N THR A 28 -16.14 23.77 3.18
CA THR A 28 -14.70 23.80 3.50
C THR A 28 -14.17 25.18 3.81
N THR A 29 -14.96 26.23 3.62
CA THR A 29 -14.57 27.65 3.73
C THR A 29 -13.30 27.99 2.92
N ALA A 30 -13.16 27.32 1.76
CA ALA A 30 -12.01 27.52 0.90
C ALA A 30 -12.01 28.92 0.27
N ALA A 31 -10.85 29.59 0.29
CA ALA A 31 -10.73 30.95 -0.27
C ALA A 31 -10.96 30.99 -1.79
N ASN A 32 -10.57 29.91 -2.48
CA ASN A 32 -10.75 29.72 -3.93
C ASN A 32 -11.64 28.50 -4.19
N PRO A 33 -12.37 28.45 -5.33
CA PRO A 33 -13.19 27.30 -5.70
C PRO A 33 -12.36 26.01 -5.74
N PRO A 34 -12.65 25.00 -4.88
CA PRO A 34 -11.83 23.80 -4.74
C PRO A 34 -12.18 22.73 -5.78
N LYS A 35 -12.00 23.06 -7.07
CA LYS A 35 -12.42 22.23 -8.21
C LYS A 35 -11.82 20.82 -8.18
N HIS A 36 -10.55 20.69 -7.86
CA HIS A 36 -9.89 19.39 -7.82
C HIS A 36 -10.40 18.53 -6.65
N ALA A 37 -10.59 19.12 -5.46
CA ALA A 37 -11.19 18.42 -4.34
C ALA A 37 -12.63 17.99 -4.66
N ALA A 38 -13.43 18.88 -5.24
CA ALA A 38 -14.81 18.58 -5.63
C ALA A 38 -14.88 17.41 -6.63
N GLN A 39 -14.00 17.40 -7.65
CA GLN A 39 -13.92 16.31 -8.61
C GLN A 39 -13.52 14.98 -7.93
N LEU A 40 -12.51 14.98 -7.08
CA LEU A 40 -12.05 13.78 -6.38
C LEU A 40 -13.09 13.25 -5.38
N LEU A 41 -13.79 14.12 -4.67
CA LEU A 41 -14.87 13.74 -3.76
C LEU A 41 -16.02 13.07 -4.54
N TRP A 42 -16.42 13.66 -5.66
CA TRP A 42 -17.44 13.08 -6.54
C TRP A 42 -17.06 11.68 -7.04
N GLN A 43 -15.83 11.51 -7.51
CA GLN A 43 -15.31 10.21 -7.94
C GLN A 43 -15.30 9.15 -6.83
N ARG A 44 -15.24 9.59 -5.57
CA ARG A 44 -15.32 8.73 -4.37
C ARG A 44 -16.73 8.49 -3.86
N GLY A 45 -17.75 9.00 -4.59
CA GLY A 45 -19.16 8.84 -4.24
C GLY A 45 -19.64 9.79 -3.14
N ILE A 46 -18.87 10.85 -2.84
CA ILE A 46 -19.27 11.94 -1.94
C ILE A 46 -19.92 13.02 -2.79
N CYS A 47 -21.26 13.01 -2.86
CA CYS A 47 -22.02 13.80 -3.83
C CYS A 47 -23.06 14.73 -3.19
N THR A 48 -23.21 14.71 -1.85
CA THR A 48 -24.15 15.59 -1.12
C THR A 48 -23.43 16.37 -0.01
N ALA A 49 -24.06 17.45 0.43
CA ALA A 49 -23.54 18.31 1.50
C ALA A 49 -23.39 17.54 2.84
N GLU A 50 -24.34 16.67 3.14
CA GLU A 50 -24.35 15.83 4.33
C GLU A 50 -23.17 14.85 4.29
N GLN A 51 -23.05 14.08 3.20
CA GLN A 51 -21.93 13.14 3.00
C GLN A 51 -20.57 13.84 3.11
N LEU A 52 -20.43 15.04 2.52
CA LEU A 52 -19.20 15.80 2.59
C LEU A 52 -18.89 16.21 4.04
N THR A 53 -19.88 16.71 4.76
CA THR A 53 -19.71 17.17 6.14
C THR A 53 -19.25 16.03 7.05
N GLU A 54 -19.89 14.87 6.97
CA GLU A 54 -19.52 13.66 7.69
C GLU A 54 -18.14 13.13 7.28
N PHE A 55 -17.82 13.20 5.99
CA PHE A 55 -16.56 12.71 5.45
C PHE A 55 -15.34 13.49 5.95
N ILE A 56 -15.43 14.83 6.05
CA ILE A 56 -14.30 15.69 6.43
C ILE A 56 -14.25 16.00 7.94
N ASN A 57 -15.40 15.94 8.63
CA ASN A 57 -15.50 16.28 10.05
C ASN A 57 -16.04 15.11 10.86
N PRO A 58 -15.18 14.38 11.61
CA PRO A 58 -15.64 13.28 12.44
C PRO A 58 -16.61 13.70 13.55
N ASP A 59 -16.62 14.99 13.98
CA ASP A 59 -17.57 15.46 15.00
C ASP A 59 -19.00 15.61 14.45
N ALA A 60 -19.17 15.53 13.12
CA ALA A 60 -20.48 15.52 12.46
C ALA A 60 -20.95 14.10 12.08
N TYR A 61 -20.06 13.11 12.17
CA TYR A 61 -20.39 11.72 11.91
C TYR A 61 -20.96 11.05 13.15
N GLU A 62 -22.08 10.34 13.00
CA GLU A 62 -22.69 9.55 14.07
C GLU A 62 -22.27 8.07 13.92
N PRO A 63 -21.31 7.56 14.74
CA PRO A 63 -20.87 6.18 14.63
C PRO A 63 -21.97 5.22 15.05
N MET A 64 -22.01 4.05 14.40
CA MET A 64 -22.97 3.01 14.71
C MET A 64 -22.77 2.51 16.14
N PRO A 65 -23.86 2.37 16.94
CA PRO A 65 -23.74 1.85 18.30
C PRO A 65 -23.35 0.36 18.27
N PRO A 66 -22.69 -0.16 19.34
CA PRO A 66 -22.29 -1.56 19.42
C PRO A 66 -23.48 -2.53 19.37
N THR A 67 -24.68 -2.08 19.76
CA THR A 67 -25.93 -2.84 19.67
C THR A 67 -26.31 -3.23 18.23
N ALA A 68 -25.70 -2.62 17.20
CA ALA A 68 -25.89 -3.03 15.81
C ALA A 68 -25.45 -4.48 15.55
N PHE A 69 -24.52 -5.05 16.33
CA PHE A 69 -24.17 -6.47 16.28
C PHE A 69 -25.26 -7.41 16.85
N GLY A 70 -26.34 -6.85 17.36
CA GLY A 70 -27.52 -7.61 17.81
C GLY A 70 -27.25 -8.52 19.00
N VAL A 71 -27.82 -9.74 18.96
CA VAL A 71 -27.78 -10.70 20.07
C VAL A 71 -26.37 -11.13 20.45
N GLU A 72 -25.44 -11.20 19.46
CA GLU A 72 -24.06 -11.60 19.70
C GLU A 72 -23.34 -10.63 20.64
N MET A 73 -23.54 -9.32 20.47
CA MET A 73 -22.99 -8.31 21.38
C MET A 73 -23.61 -8.43 22.78
N THR A 74 -24.93 -8.62 22.87
CA THR A 74 -25.62 -8.74 24.13
C THR A 74 -25.11 -9.95 24.93
N GLN A 75 -25.00 -11.13 24.29
CA GLN A 75 -24.49 -12.35 24.91
C GLN A 75 -23.04 -12.22 25.36
N ALA A 76 -22.20 -11.57 24.56
CA ALA A 76 -20.81 -11.31 24.94
C ALA A 76 -20.71 -10.43 26.19
N VAL A 77 -21.47 -9.32 26.24
CA VAL A 77 -21.50 -8.42 27.40
C VAL A 77 -22.02 -9.15 28.65
N GLU A 78 -23.14 -9.84 28.55
CA GLU A 78 -23.70 -10.60 29.66
C GLU A 78 -22.73 -11.65 30.22
N ARG A 79 -22.02 -12.38 29.33
CA ARG A 79 -21.04 -13.40 29.73
C ARG A 79 -19.82 -12.78 30.42
N ILE A 80 -19.34 -11.65 29.96
CA ILE A 80 -18.21 -10.93 30.60
C ILE A 80 -18.64 -10.39 31.98
N LEU A 81 -19.84 -9.81 32.08
CA LEU A 81 -20.38 -9.35 33.37
C LEU A 81 -20.59 -10.51 34.35
N GLN A 82 -21.01 -11.68 33.87
CA GLN A 82 -21.08 -12.89 34.68
C GLN A 82 -19.70 -13.29 35.21
N ALA A 83 -18.69 -13.33 34.35
CA ALA A 83 -17.30 -13.66 34.73
C ALA A 83 -16.78 -12.70 35.81
N LEU A 84 -17.03 -11.40 35.63
CA LEU A 84 -16.68 -10.37 36.60
C LEU A 84 -17.36 -10.60 37.96
N ASN A 85 -18.66 -10.83 37.96
CA ASN A 85 -19.43 -11.02 39.18
C ASN A 85 -19.09 -12.32 39.93
N GLN A 86 -18.68 -13.37 39.20
CA GLN A 86 -18.31 -14.67 39.76
C GLN A 86 -16.81 -14.76 40.10
N GLY A 87 -16.00 -13.75 39.77
CA GLY A 87 -14.56 -13.74 39.98
C GLY A 87 -13.81 -14.79 39.15
N GLU A 88 -14.33 -15.10 37.96
CA GLU A 88 -13.73 -16.05 37.04
C GLU A 88 -12.39 -15.53 36.48
N SER A 89 -11.56 -16.44 36.00
CA SER A 89 -10.32 -16.10 35.29
C SER A 89 -10.62 -15.96 33.81
N VAL A 90 -10.27 -14.80 33.25
CA VAL A 90 -10.50 -14.45 31.86
C VAL A 90 -9.15 -14.26 31.13
N THR A 91 -9.00 -14.82 29.95
CA THR A 91 -7.81 -14.63 29.13
C THR A 91 -8.19 -14.03 27.78
N ILE A 92 -7.56 -12.91 27.41
CA ILE A 92 -7.63 -12.32 26.08
C ILE A 92 -6.64 -13.07 25.19
N TRP A 93 -7.14 -13.73 24.14
CA TRP A 93 -6.32 -14.44 23.16
C TRP A 93 -6.17 -13.58 21.92
N GLY A 94 -5.02 -12.93 21.78
CA GLY A 94 -4.73 -12.04 20.65
C GLY A 94 -4.10 -12.74 19.45
N ASP A 95 -3.75 -11.92 18.45
CA ASP A 95 -2.86 -12.31 17.35
C ASP A 95 -1.53 -11.55 17.44
N PHE A 96 -0.54 -12.01 16.67
CA PHE A 96 0.85 -11.55 16.76
C PHE A 96 1.19 -10.37 15.85
N ASP A 97 0.27 -9.87 15.05
CA ASP A 97 0.50 -8.69 14.22
C ASP A 97 0.00 -7.38 14.87
N ALA A 98 0.11 -6.26 14.14
CA ALA A 98 -0.21 -4.96 14.72
C ALA A 98 -1.70 -4.82 15.06
N ASP A 99 -2.62 -5.42 14.29
CA ASP A 99 -4.06 -5.39 14.60
C ASP A 99 -4.36 -6.26 15.81
N GLY A 100 -3.86 -7.49 15.86
CA GLY A 100 -4.04 -8.39 17.01
C GLY A 100 -3.40 -7.86 18.30
N ILE A 101 -2.21 -7.28 18.23
CA ILE A 101 -1.54 -6.65 19.39
C ILE A 101 -2.34 -5.44 19.90
N THR A 102 -2.81 -4.57 19.00
CA THR A 102 -3.61 -3.40 19.42
C THR A 102 -5.00 -3.80 19.87
N SER A 103 -5.61 -4.83 19.29
CA SER A 103 -6.86 -5.44 19.76
C SER A 103 -6.74 -5.93 21.20
N THR A 104 -5.66 -6.69 21.46
CA THR A 104 -5.35 -7.16 22.83
C THR A 104 -5.14 -6.00 23.77
N ALA A 105 -4.41 -4.96 23.35
CA ALA A 105 -4.16 -3.77 24.16
C ALA A 105 -5.46 -2.99 24.48
N VAL A 106 -6.38 -2.88 23.52
CA VAL A 106 -7.70 -2.24 23.71
C VAL A 106 -8.55 -3.03 24.71
N LEU A 107 -8.65 -4.35 24.58
CA LEU A 107 -9.38 -5.18 25.53
C LEU A 107 -8.71 -5.17 26.92
N TRP A 108 -7.38 -5.27 26.97
CA TRP A 108 -6.64 -5.23 28.23
C TRP A 108 -6.85 -3.90 28.97
N ASP A 109 -6.64 -2.77 28.33
CA ASP A 109 -6.84 -1.45 28.95
C ASP A 109 -8.30 -1.17 29.30
N GLY A 110 -9.22 -1.62 28.42
CA GLY A 110 -10.65 -1.46 28.65
C GLY A 110 -11.17 -2.26 29.85
N LEU A 111 -10.66 -3.47 30.04
CA LEU A 111 -11.19 -4.43 31.01
C LEU A 111 -10.42 -4.48 32.34
N ARG A 112 -9.08 -4.27 32.33
CA ARG A 112 -8.23 -4.49 33.52
C ARG A 112 -8.67 -3.72 34.76
N GLN A 113 -9.34 -2.59 34.60
CA GLN A 113 -9.83 -1.76 35.69
C GLN A 113 -11.01 -2.39 36.48
N PHE A 114 -11.71 -3.34 35.87
CA PHE A 114 -12.87 -3.98 36.47
C PHE A 114 -12.53 -5.34 37.12
N PHE A 115 -11.48 -6.01 36.61
CA PHE A 115 -11.09 -7.32 37.11
C PHE A 115 -10.09 -7.22 38.28
N PRO A 116 -10.23 -8.09 39.32
CA PRO A 116 -9.21 -8.21 40.35
C PRO A 116 -7.85 -8.60 39.74
N THR A 117 -6.76 -8.18 40.38
CA THR A 117 -5.40 -8.52 39.96
C THR A 117 -5.22 -10.04 39.79
N GLY A 118 -4.71 -10.45 38.61
CA GLY A 118 -4.49 -11.85 38.27
C GLY A 118 -5.73 -12.59 37.73
N LYS A 119 -6.89 -11.92 37.65
CA LYS A 119 -8.11 -12.52 37.08
C LYS A 119 -8.32 -12.21 35.60
N LEU A 120 -7.70 -11.17 35.08
CA LEU A 120 -7.59 -10.91 33.66
C LEU A 120 -6.13 -11.11 33.22
N ASN A 121 -5.94 -11.84 32.15
CA ASN A 121 -4.64 -12.11 31.53
C ASN A 121 -4.76 -11.98 30.02
N TYR A 122 -3.62 -11.98 29.31
CA TYR A 122 -3.62 -12.08 27.86
C TYR A 122 -2.54 -13.06 27.38
N PHE A 123 -2.74 -13.58 26.17
CA PHE A 123 -1.87 -14.52 25.51
C PHE A 123 -1.73 -14.15 24.04
N ILE A 124 -0.50 -14.08 23.56
CA ILE A 124 -0.16 -13.87 22.16
C ILE A 124 0.56 -15.11 21.63
N PRO A 125 0.04 -15.78 20.57
CA PRO A 125 0.71 -16.95 20.01
C PRO A 125 2.08 -16.58 19.39
N ASN A 126 3.00 -17.54 19.40
CA ASN A 126 4.33 -17.34 18.81
C ASN A 126 4.26 -17.52 17.28
N ARG A 127 4.51 -16.45 16.54
CA ARG A 127 4.42 -16.43 15.07
C ARG A 127 5.29 -17.46 14.36
N LEU A 128 6.39 -17.89 14.94
CA LEU A 128 7.34 -18.81 14.30
C LEU A 128 6.98 -20.28 14.53
N THR A 129 6.27 -20.59 15.62
CA THR A 129 5.90 -21.96 16.02
C THR A 129 4.41 -22.24 15.90
N ASP A 130 3.58 -21.23 16.12
CA ASP A 130 2.13 -21.34 16.14
C ASP A 130 1.50 -20.88 14.83
N SER A 131 0.29 -21.35 14.55
CA SER A 131 -0.53 -20.80 13.47
C SER A 131 -1.28 -19.55 13.96
N HIS A 132 -1.89 -18.81 13.04
CA HIS A 132 -2.90 -17.81 13.38
C HIS A 132 -4.07 -18.45 14.14
N GLY A 133 -4.56 -17.78 15.15
CA GLY A 133 -5.71 -18.15 15.92
C GLY A 133 -5.42 -19.07 17.10
N LEU A 134 -6.46 -19.78 17.53
CA LEU A 134 -6.40 -20.66 18.68
C LEU A 134 -5.49 -21.88 18.40
N SER A 135 -4.88 -22.42 19.45
CA SER A 135 -4.10 -23.67 19.39
C SER A 135 -4.47 -24.62 20.52
N LEU A 136 -4.46 -25.93 20.26
CA LEU A 136 -4.83 -26.92 21.25
C LEU A 136 -3.93 -26.88 22.48
N HIS A 137 -2.59 -26.82 22.28
CA HIS A 137 -1.65 -26.75 23.39
C HIS A 137 -1.76 -25.46 24.22
N GLY A 138 -2.11 -24.33 23.57
CA GLY A 138 -2.35 -23.08 24.27
C GLY A 138 -3.60 -23.15 25.13
N LEU A 139 -4.69 -23.75 24.62
CA LEU A 139 -5.93 -23.98 25.38
C LEU A 139 -5.68 -24.92 26.56
N ASP A 140 -4.91 -26.00 26.38
CA ASP A 140 -4.52 -26.90 27.48
C ASP A 140 -3.77 -26.15 28.57
N ALA A 141 -2.85 -25.26 28.21
CA ALA A 141 -2.11 -24.44 29.16
C ALA A 141 -3.02 -23.45 29.91
N LEU A 142 -4.00 -22.84 29.23
CA LEU A 142 -4.97 -21.95 29.86
C LEU A 142 -5.90 -22.70 30.82
N ALA A 143 -6.38 -23.90 30.44
CA ALA A 143 -7.18 -24.75 31.30
C ALA A 143 -6.40 -25.14 32.57
N ALA A 144 -5.14 -25.52 32.46
CA ALA A 144 -4.27 -25.85 33.58
C ALA A 144 -4.06 -24.65 34.54
N ASN A 145 -4.14 -23.42 34.02
CA ASN A 145 -4.07 -22.17 34.79
C ASN A 145 -5.44 -21.69 35.30
N GLY A 146 -6.51 -22.47 35.09
CA GLY A 146 -7.85 -22.21 35.60
C GLY A 146 -8.61 -21.10 34.86
N THR A 147 -8.32 -20.89 33.58
CA THR A 147 -9.11 -19.97 32.73
C THR A 147 -10.51 -20.50 32.50
N ASN A 148 -11.51 -19.66 32.71
CA ASN A 148 -12.92 -20.01 32.54
C ASN A 148 -13.50 -19.43 31.23
N LEU A 149 -13.01 -18.27 30.83
CA LEU A 149 -13.45 -17.55 29.63
C LEU A 149 -12.25 -17.10 28.79
N VAL A 150 -12.29 -17.38 27.51
CA VAL A 150 -11.37 -16.81 26.52
C VAL A 150 -12.11 -15.79 25.65
N ILE A 151 -11.54 -14.59 25.51
CA ILE A 151 -12.00 -13.58 24.55
C ILE A 151 -10.95 -13.52 23.46
N THR A 152 -11.25 -14.04 22.26
CA THR A 152 -10.33 -13.91 21.14
C THR A 152 -10.40 -12.50 20.55
N CYS A 153 -9.32 -12.01 20.02
CA CYS A 153 -9.32 -10.77 19.27
C CYS A 153 -8.45 -10.87 18.02
N ASP A 154 -9.04 -10.47 16.89
CA ASP A 154 -8.43 -10.54 15.56
C ASP A 154 -8.20 -11.98 15.07
N ASN A 155 -8.93 -12.93 15.61
CA ASN A 155 -8.88 -14.36 15.26
C ASN A 155 -10.06 -15.14 15.86
N GLY A 156 -10.12 -16.42 15.52
CA GLY A 156 -11.02 -17.38 16.17
C GLY A 156 -12.15 -17.89 15.29
N SER A 157 -12.65 -17.11 14.33
CA SER A 157 -13.84 -17.45 13.54
C SER A 157 -13.78 -18.81 12.84
N THR A 158 -12.60 -19.27 12.43
CA THR A 158 -12.40 -20.51 11.67
C THR A 158 -11.79 -21.66 12.48
N ASN A 159 -11.55 -21.47 13.77
CA ASN A 159 -10.88 -22.44 14.65
C ASN A 159 -11.82 -23.52 15.23
N LEU A 160 -12.61 -24.18 14.39
CA LEU A 160 -13.67 -25.12 14.84
C LEU A 160 -13.16 -26.22 15.75
N LYS A 161 -12.00 -26.83 15.44
CA LYS A 161 -11.42 -27.92 16.24
C LYS A 161 -10.95 -27.45 17.61
N GLU A 162 -10.33 -26.30 17.65
CA GLU A 162 -9.81 -25.67 18.85
C GLU A 162 -10.98 -25.23 19.76
N ILE A 163 -12.06 -24.73 19.17
CA ILE A 163 -13.28 -24.35 19.89
C ILE A 163 -13.96 -25.58 20.51
N ASP A 164 -14.08 -26.70 19.77
CA ASP A 164 -14.59 -27.95 20.32
C ASP A 164 -13.73 -28.47 21.48
N HIS A 165 -12.40 -28.30 21.38
CA HIS A 165 -11.47 -28.67 22.44
C HIS A 165 -11.64 -27.78 23.68
N ALA A 166 -11.74 -26.45 23.52
CA ALA A 166 -11.99 -25.52 24.62
C ALA A 166 -13.28 -25.89 25.41
N ARG A 167 -14.34 -26.24 24.68
CA ARG A 167 -15.60 -26.71 25.30
C ARG A 167 -15.38 -27.98 26.12
N GLN A 168 -14.59 -28.92 25.65
CA GLN A 168 -14.26 -30.15 26.42
C GLN A 168 -13.45 -29.82 27.67
N LEU A 169 -12.65 -28.76 27.65
CA LEU A 169 -11.92 -28.27 28.81
C LEU A 169 -12.76 -27.41 29.76
N GLY A 170 -14.02 -27.11 29.42
CA GLY A 170 -14.90 -26.24 30.20
C GLY A 170 -14.57 -24.76 30.11
N ILE A 171 -13.95 -24.33 29.01
CA ILE A 171 -13.62 -22.93 28.71
C ILE A 171 -14.68 -22.38 27.76
N ASP A 172 -15.36 -21.32 28.14
CA ASP A 172 -16.23 -20.55 27.28
C ASP A 172 -15.40 -19.64 26.35
N ILE A 173 -15.92 -19.41 25.14
CA ILE A 173 -15.25 -18.55 24.15
C ILE A 173 -16.20 -17.44 23.68
N ILE A 174 -15.69 -16.21 23.63
CA ILE A 174 -16.24 -15.07 22.90
C ILE A 174 -15.27 -14.73 21.79
N ILE A 175 -15.76 -14.65 20.55
CA ILE A 175 -14.94 -14.30 19.38
C ILE A 175 -15.18 -12.83 19.05
N THR A 176 -14.08 -12.03 18.99
CA THR A 176 -14.05 -10.72 18.32
C THR A 176 -13.06 -10.82 17.16
N ASP A 177 -13.58 -10.81 15.93
CA ASP A 177 -12.79 -11.10 14.74
C ASP A 177 -13.36 -10.35 13.53
N HIS A 178 -12.61 -10.25 12.44
CA HIS A 178 -13.05 -9.64 11.18
C HIS A 178 -12.70 -10.51 9.96
N HIS A 179 -12.08 -11.65 10.17
CA HIS A 179 -11.74 -12.61 9.13
C HIS A 179 -12.98 -13.33 8.58
N THR A 180 -12.75 -14.09 7.50
CA THR A 180 -13.83 -14.86 6.84
C THR A 180 -14.52 -15.80 7.83
N LEU A 181 -15.84 -15.83 7.74
CA LEU A 181 -16.65 -16.75 8.54
C LEU A 181 -16.63 -18.15 7.94
N PRO A 182 -16.68 -19.23 8.77
CA PRO A 182 -16.90 -20.58 8.29
C PRO A 182 -18.35 -20.77 7.84
N ASP A 183 -18.62 -21.83 7.07
CA ASP A 183 -19.98 -22.17 6.63
C ASP A 183 -20.90 -22.52 7.82
N ASP A 184 -20.36 -23.23 8.81
CA ASP A 184 -21.06 -23.58 10.02
C ASP A 184 -20.66 -22.63 11.17
N ARG A 185 -21.64 -22.08 11.90
CA ARG A 185 -21.37 -21.25 13.06
C ARG A 185 -20.70 -22.08 14.17
N PRO A 186 -19.54 -21.69 14.69
CA PRO A 186 -18.91 -22.32 15.84
C PRO A 186 -19.81 -22.32 17.08
N ASP A 187 -19.69 -23.37 17.90
CA ASP A 187 -20.42 -23.47 19.20
C ASP A 187 -19.66 -22.68 20.27
N VAL A 188 -19.92 -21.38 20.30
CA VAL A 188 -19.33 -20.40 21.23
C VAL A 188 -20.43 -19.51 21.81
N VAL A 189 -20.09 -18.78 22.86
CA VAL A 189 -21.02 -17.85 23.52
C VAL A 189 -21.48 -16.77 22.55
N ALA A 190 -20.53 -16.10 21.89
CA ALA A 190 -20.83 -15.04 20.97
C ALA A 190 -19.74 -14.92 19.87
N ILE A 191 -20.14 -14.42 18.68
CA ILE A 191 -19.26 -14.09 17.58
C ILE A 191 -19.55 -12.66 17.11
N ILE A 192 -18.69 -11.74 17.48
CA ILE A 192 -18.75 -10.35 17.05
C ILE A 192 -17.83 -10.22 15.82
N ASN A 193 -18.43 -10.27 14.61
CA ASN A 193 -17.69 -10.22 13.37
C ASN A 193 -18.43 -9.36 12.33
N PRO A 194 -17.79 -8.34 11.75
CA PRO A 194 -18.40 -7.43 10.77
C PRO A 194 -18.76 -8.11 9.43
N ARG A 195 -18.28 -9.33 9.17
CA ARG A 195 -18.63 -10.09 7.96
C ARG A 195 -20.08 -10.55 7.90
N TYR A 196 -20.82 -10.43 9.01
CA TYR A 196 -22.28 -10.63 9.02
C TYR A 196 -23.04 -9.46 8.37
N PHE A 197 -22.40 -8.29 8.21
CA PHE A 197 -23.03 -7.14 7.60
C PHE A 197 -22.84 -7.13 6.07
N GLU A 198 -23.81 -6.55 5.37
CA GLU A 198 -23.68 -6.24 3.96
C GLU A 198 -22.52 -5.24 3.72
N ALA A 199 -21.85 -5.34 2.56
CA ALA A 199 -20.64 -4.58 2.25
C ALA A 199 -20.79 -3.04 2.34
N HIS A 200 -22.03 -2.53 2.24
CA HIS A 200 -22.33 -1.09 2.36
C HIS A 200 -22.60 -0.63 3.80
N HIS A 201 -22.75 -1.56 4.74
CA HIS A 201 -23.01 -1.21 6.13
C HIS A 201 -21.81 -0.49 6.76
N PRO A 202 -21.99 0.56 7.58
CA PRO A 202 -20.90 1.32 8.19
C PRO A 202 -19.87 0.48 8.96
N LEU A 203 -20.32 -0.62 9.60
CA LEU A 203 -19.46 -1.54 10.37
C LEU A 203 -18.81 -2.65 9.53
N ALA A 204 -19.15 -2.81 8.24
CA ALA A 204 -18.73 -3.98 7.45
C ALA A 204 -17.22 -4.13 7.27
N HIS A 205 -16.46 -3.07 7.48
CA HIS A 205 -15.02 -3.02 7.23
C HIS A 205 -14.16 -2.89 8.50
N LEU A 206 -14.75 -3.07 9.69
CA LEU A 206 -13.99 -3.01 10.94
C LEU A 206 -12.85 -4.04 10.92
N SER A 207 -11.69 -3.64 11.44
CA SER A 207 -10.58 -4.54 11.76
C SER A 207 -10.74 -5.15 13.14
N GLY A 208 -9.89 -6.11 13.51
CA GLY A 208 -9.92 -6.76 14.82
C GLY A 208 -9.93 -5.77 15.97
N VAL A 209 -9.07 -4.74 15.96
CA VAL A 209 -9.03 -3.72 17.02
C VAL A 209 -10.31 -2.89 17.10
N ALA A 210 -10.93 -2.61 15.95
CA ALA A 210 -12.16 -1.83 15.94
C ALA A 210 -13.35 -2.67 16.47
N VAL A 211 -13.38 -3.98 16.23
CA VAL A 211 -14.35 -4.91 16.83
C VAL A 211 -14.13 -5.01 18.34
N ALA A 212 -12.90 -5.17 18.79
CA ALA A 212 -12.53 -5.15 20.20
C ALA A 212 -12.96 -3.85 20.89
N TYR A 213 -12.77 -2.72 20.24
CA TYR A 213 -13.22 -1.41 20.71
C TYR A 213 -14.75 -1.35 20.87
N LYS A 214 -15.52 -1.87 19.90
CA LYS A 214 -17.00 -1.93 20.01
C LYS A 214 -17.48 -2.80 21.17
N LEU A 215 -16.75 -3.88 21.51
CA LEU A 215 -17.06 -4.67 22.69
C LEU A 215 -16.79 -3.88 23.99
N VAL A 216 -15.68 -3.14 24.06
CA VAL A 216 -15.38 -2.25 25.20
C VAL A 216 -16.40 -1.14 25.31
N GLU A 217 -16.83 -0.54 24.20
CA GLU A 217 -17.89 0.47 24.14
C GLU A 217 -19.19 -0.06 24.76
N ALA A 218 -19.63 -1.25 24.36
CA ALA A 218 -20.84 -1.90 24.91
C ALA A 218 -20.74 -2.19 26.42
N LEU A 219 -19.57 -2.59 26.90
CA LEU A 219 -19.32 -2.81 28.32
C LEU A 219 -19.33 -1.51 29.12
N TYR A 220 -18.83 -0.41 28.56
CA TYR A 220 -18.83 0.91 29.22
C TYR A 220 -20.23 1.52 29.33
N GLU A 221 -21.20 1.08 28.53
CA GLU A 221 -22.61 1.41 28.70
C GLU A 221 -23.21 0.77 29.99
N GLN A 222 -22.63 -0.33 30.48
CA GLN A 222 -23.10 -1.10 31.65
C GLN A 222 -22.23 -0.86 32.89
N LEU A 223 -21.00 -0.45 32.74
CA LEU A 223 -20.01 -0.28 33.80
C LEU A 223 -19.56 1.19 33.87
N THR A 224 -19.10 1.61 35.05
CA THR A 224 -18.53 2.95 35.22
C THR A 224 -17.00 2.87 35.10
N PRO A 225 -16.39 3.23 33.95
CA PRO A 225 -14.97 3.15 33.79
C PRO A 225 -14.24 4.31 34.48
N SER A 226 -12.99 4.07 34.87
CA SER A 226 -12.08 5.10 35.36
C SER A 226 -11.27 5.77 34.21
N ARG A 227 -11.20 5.09 33.07
CA ARG A 227 -10.54 5.56 31.82
C ARG A 227 -11.62 5.79 30.76
N GLU A 228 -11.59 6.91 30.09
CA GLU A 228 -12.60 7.24 29.09
C GLU A 228 -12.39 6.45 27.78
N LEU A 229 -13.48 6.10 27.12
CA LEU A 229 -13.47 5.30 25.90
C LEU A 229 -12.61 5.93 24.78
N HIS A 230 -12.66 7.26 24.63
CA HIS A 230 -11.91 7.97 23.60
C HIS A 230 -10.39 7.85 23.75
N GLU A 231 -9.88 7.54 24.96
CA GLU A 231 -8.45 7.33 25.20
C GLU A 231 -7.90 6.05 24.55
N LEU A 232 -8.77 5.16 24.06
CA LEU A 232 -8.41 3.94 23.35
C LEU A 232 -8.29 4.15 21.83
N THR A 233 -8.77 5.28 21.31
CA THR A 233 -8.89 5.50 19.85
C THR A 233 -7.57 5.58 19.12
N ASP A 234 -6.48 5.95 19.79
CA ASP A 234 -5.12 5.92 19.22
C ASP A 234 -4.68 4.50 18.88
N LEU A 235 -4.94 3.52 19.77
CA LEU A 235 -4.68 2.11 19.53
C LEU A 235 -5.54 1.59 18.38
N VAL A 236 -6.81 1.99 18.34
CA VAL A 236 -7.74 1.62 17.27
C VAL A 236 -7.21 2.11 15.92
N ALA A 237 -6.78 3.37 15.82
CA ALA A 237 -6.22 3.88 14.58
C ALA A 237 -4.93 3.16 14.16
N ILE A 238 -4.08 2.75 15.13
CA ILE A 238 -2.84 2.01 14.83
C ILE A 238 -3.17 0.66 14.19
N GLY A 239 -4.02 -0.18 14.79
CA GLY A 239 -4.37 -1.49 14.25
C GLY A 239 -5.12 -1.38 12.92
N LEU A 240 -6.19 -0.59 12.90
CA LEU A 240 -7.05 -0.40 11.74
C LEU A 240 -6.29 0.05 10.47
N ILE A 241 -5.34 0.99 10.61
CA ILE A 241 -4.52 1.47 9.50
C ILE A 241 -3.41 0.47 9.15
N ALA A 242 -2.87 -0.25 10.13
CA ALA A 242 -1.85 -1.27 9.90
C ALA A 242 -2.37 -2.50 9.18
N ASP A 243 -3.63 -2.88 9.42
CA ASP A 243 -4.31 -4.00 8.77
C ASP A 243 -4.85 -3.66 7.37
N LEU A 244 -4.79 -2.40 6.96
CA LEU A 244 -5.18 -1.95 5.62
C LEU A 244 -6.66 -2.19 5.29
N VAL A 245 -7.56 -2.10 6.25
CA VAL A 245 -9.00 -2.16 6.01
C VAL A 245 -9.52 -0.92 5.29
N GLN A 246 -10.69 -1.01 4.67
CA GLN A 246 -11.28 0.11 3.94
C GLN A 246 -11.67 1.26 4.89
N LEU A 247 -11.14 2.47 4.64
CA LEU A 247 -11.44 3.66 5.42
C LEU A 247 -12.79 4.28 5.01
N ARG A 248 -13.88 3.58 5.34
CA ARG A 248 -15.28 4.00 5.11
C ARG A 248 -16.09 3.85 6.39
N GLY A 249 -17.19 4.60 6.51
CA GLY A 249 -18.09 4.53 7.68
C GLY A 249 -17.31 4.68 8.99
N ASP A 250 -17.58 3.81 9.95
CA ASP A 250 -16.95 3.82 11.27
C ASP A 250 -15.43 3.66 11.22
N CYS A 251 -14.88 2.92 10.24
CA CYS A 251 -13.42 2.80 10.08
C CYS A 251 -12.77 4.15 9.77
N ARG A 252 -13.39 4.97 8.93
CA ARG A 252 -12.88 6.31 8.64
C ARG A 252 -12.99 7.22 9.86
N TYR A 253 -14.14 7.20 10.53
CA TYR A 253 -14.36 7.94 11.77
C TYR A 253 -13.31 7.59 12.83
N LEU A 254 -13.14 6.30 13.13
CA LEU A 254 -12.17 5.81 14.13
C LEU A 254 -10.73 6.17 13.74
N ALA A 255 -10.38 6.10 12.45
CA ALA A 255 -9.07 6.54 11.97
C ALA A 255 -8.86 8.05 12.20
N GLN A 256 -9.87 8.89 11.93
CA GLN A 256 -9.78 10.34 12.11
C GLN A 256 -9.63 10.73 13.59
N VAL A 257 -10.49 10.20 14.45
CA VAL A 257 -10.44 10.50 15.90
C VAL A 257 -9.17 9.94 16.54
N GLY A 258 -8.74 8.73 16.15
CA GLY A 258 -7.53 8.13 16.67
C GLY A 258 -6.25 8.84 16.21
N ILE A 259 -6.18 9.35 14.98
CA ILE A 259 -5.08 10.21 14.51
C ILE A 259 -5.04 11.52 15.31
N ARG A 260 -6.19 12.11 15.63
CA ARG A 260 -6.27 13.28 16.52
C ARG A 260 -5.69 12.94 17.91
N GLN A 261 -6.03 11.78 18.46
CA GLN A 261 -5.51 11.31 19.75
C GLN A 261 -4.00 11.05 19.70
N LEU A 262 -3.49 10.39 18.64
CA LEU A 262 -2.05 10.16 18.45
C LEU A 262 -1.23 11.45 18.50
N GLN A 263 -1.72 12.54 17.94
CA GLN A 263 -1.03 13.81 17.92
C GLN A 263 -0.86 14.41 19.32
N THR A 264 -1.69 14.03 20.29
CA THR A 264 -1.61 14.55 21.66
C THR A 264 -0.38 14.05 22.39
N HIS A 265 0.08 12.82 22.09
CA HIS A 265 1.21 12.19 22.79
C HIS A 265 2.55 12.91 22.67
N LEU A 266 2.77 13.66 21.58
CA LEU A 266 3.99 14.46 21.39
C LEU A 266 3.84 15.92 21.82
N LYS A 267 2.66 16.35 22.23
CA LYS A 267 2.35 17.74 22.66
C LYS A 267 2.44 17.94 24.18
N THR A 268 2.63 16.85 24.92
CA THR A 268 2.70 16.85 26.38
C THR A 268 3.93 16.11 26.89
N ASP A 269 4.45 16.52 28.05
CA ASP A 269 5.55 15.82 28.73
C ASP A 269 5.08 14.54 29.43
N ALA A 270 3.78 14.43 29.71
CA ALA A 270 3.15 13.23 30.30
C ALA A 270 2.06 12.69 29.38
N PRO A 271 2.43 11.96 28.33
CA PRO A 271 1.47 11.34 27.42
C PRO A 271 0.69 10.21 28.11
N ILE A 272 -0.59 10.07 27.77
CA ILE A 272 -1.44 8.97 28.27
C ILE A 272 -0.81 7.61 27.95
N ARG A 273 -0.11 7.51 26.79
CA ARG A 273 0.61 6.31 26.36
C ARG A 273 2.08 6.60 26.10
N PRO A 274 2.94 6.48 27.12
CA PRO A 274 4.38 6.73 26.95
C PRO A 274 5.01 5.87 25.85
N GLY A 275 4.57 4.61 25.69
CA GLY A 275 5.09 3.69 24.66
C GLY A 275 4.78 4.14 23.24
N VAL A 276 3.57 4.61 22.97
CA VAL A 276 3.19 5.19 21.66
C VAL A 276 3.99 6.44 21.37
N ALA A 277 4.18 7.32 22.36
CA ALA A 277 5.04 8.51 22.24
C ALA A 277 6.49 8.15 21.90
N GLN A 278 7.06 7.10 22.52
CA GLN A 278 8.42 6.62 22.20
C GLN A 278 8.49 6.04 20.78
N LEU A 279 7.50 5.27 20.34
CA LEU A 279 7.45 4.76 18.96
C LEU A 279 7.41 5.90 17.94
N LEU A 280 6.60 6.95 18.15
CA LEU A 280 6.54 8.13 17.30
C LEU A 280 7.89 8.86 17.24
N LYS A 281 8.58 9.04 18.37
CA LYS A 281 9.92 9.64 18.43
C LYS A 281 10.95 8.82 17.64
N LEU A 282 10.96 7.49 17.80
CA LEU A 282 11.85 6.58 17.05
C LEU A 282 11.56 6.59 15.55
N CYS A 283 10.29 6.70 15.16
CA CYS A 283 9.89 6.87 13.78
C CYS A 283 10.27 8.22 13.20
N ARG A 284 10.55 9.23 14.04
CA ARG A 284 10.65 10.64 13.66
C ARG A 284 9.38 11.13 12.95
N ARG A 285 8.23 10.79 13.53
CA ARG A 285 6.90 11.08 13.02
C ARG A 285 6.11 11.90 14.03
N THR A 286 5.09 12.57 13.55
CA THR A 286 4.23 13.45 14.35
C THR A 286 2.90 12.79 14.72
N GLY A 287 2.56 11.67 14.09
CA GLY A 287 1.28 10.98 14.28
C GLY A 287 0.10 11.71 13.62
N ASP A 288 0.38 12.58 12.64
CA ASP A 288 -0.63 13.45 12.02
C ASP A 288 -1.30 12.84 10.77
N ARG A 289 -0.83 11.67 10.33
CA ARG A 289 -1.34 11.04 9.12
C ARG A 289 -1.21 9.51 9.12
N PRO A 290 -2.03 8.79 8.30
CA PRO A 290 -1.98 7.33 8.20
C PRO A 290 -0.60 6.77 7.88
N THR A 291 0.20 7.47 7.08
CA THR A 291 1.55 7.03 6.71
C THR A 291 2.51 6.94 7.90
N ASP A 292 2.25 7.67 9.00
CA ASP A 292 3.03 7.57 10.23
C ASP A 292 2.75 6.25 10.96
N ILE A 293 1.58 5.70 10.76
CA ILE A 293 1.20 4.37 11.25
C ILE A 293 1.69 3.29 10.28
N SER A 294 1.27 3.32 9.01
CA SER A 294 1.53 2.25 8.05
C SER A 294 3.02 2.08 7.69
N PHE A 295 3.83 3.15 7.75
CA PHE A 295 5.29 3.09 7.51
C PHE A 295 6.13 3.38 8.77
N GLY A 296 5.52 3.73 9.86
CA GLY A 296 6.18 4.04 11.13
C GLY A 296 5.90 3.01 12.22
N ILE A 297 4.78 3.14 12.92
CA ILE A 297 4.44 2.35 14.11
C ILE A 297 4.14 0.89 13.75
N GLY A 298 3.22 0.64 12.83
CA GLY A 298 2.76 -0.72 12.47
C GLY A 298 3.90 -1.66 12.05
N PRO A 299 4.82 -1.25 11.13
CA PRO A 299 5.96 -2.09 10.77
C PRO A 299 6.93 -2.41 11.92
N ARG A 300 6.98 -1.58 12.97
CA ARG A 300 7.79 -1.83 14.18
C ARG A 300 7.16 -2.89 15.05
N ILE A 301 5.88 -2.76 15.35
CA ILE A 301 5.12 -3.78 16.09
C ILE A 301 5.21 -5.12 15.34
N ASN A 302 4.86 -5.14 14.06
CA ASN A 302 4.93 -6.32 13.21
C ASN A 302 6.33 -6.95 13.11
N ALA A 303 7.40 -6.18 13.30
CA ALA A 303 8.75 -6.71 13.23
C ALA A 303 9.10 -7.60 14.43
N VAL A 304 8.51 -7.35 15.59
CA VAL A 304 8.78 -8.11 16.81
C VAL A 304 8.43 -9.58 16.62
N SER A 305 7.21 -9.89 16.26
CA SER A 305 6.79 -11.27 15.99
C SER A 305 7.55 -11.93 14.84
N ARG A 306 7.92 -11.17 13.81
CA ARG A 306 8.67 -11.68 12.64
C ARG A 306 10.10 -12.08 12.98
N ILE A 307 10.71 -11.46 14.00
CA ILE A 307 12.12 -11.67 14.38
C ILE A 307 12.26 -12.57 15.60
N HIS A 308 11.39 -12.36 16.61
CA HIS A 308 11.46 -13.09 17.88
C HIS A 308 10.43 -14.22 17.98
N GLY A 309 9.38 -14.19 17.16
CA GLY A 309 8.22 -15.06 17.28
C GLY A 309 7.24 -14.55 18.33
N ASP A 310 7.69 -14.36 19.55
CA ASP A 310 6.93 -13.79 20.66
C ASP A 310 6.86 -12.26 20.56
N ALA A 311 5.63 -11.73 20.60
CA ALA A 311 5.34 -10.29 20.56
C ALA A 311 4.56 -9.81 21.80
N GLN A 312 4.44 -10.60 22.84
CA GLN A 312 3.63 -10.30 24.02
C GLN A 312 4.03 -8.98 24.68
N PHE A 313 5.32 -8.67 24.75
CA PHE A 313 5.80 -7.40 25.31
C PHE A 313 5.33 -6.15 24.55
N CYS A 314 4.83 -6.29 23.31
CA CYS A 314 4.26 -5.16 22.59
C CYS A 314 2.94 -4.68 23.22
N VAL A 315 2.18 -5.57 23.86
CA VAL A 315 0.99 -5.18 24.63
C VAL A 315 1.42 -4.32 25.82
N ASP A 316 2.45 -4.75 26.58
CA ASP A 316 3.02 -3.96 27.67
C ASP A 316 3.52 -2.60 27.21
N LEU A 317 4.25 -2.56 26.07
CA LEU A 317 4.70 -1.31 25.46
C LEU A 317 3.54 -0.32 25.20
N LEU A 318 2.39 -0.83 24.74
CA LEU A 318 1.23 -0.01 24.38
C LEU A 318 0.36 0.38 25.56
N THR A 319 0.43 -0.35 26.70
CA THR A 319 -0.50 -0.19 27.84
C THR A 319 0.16 0.16 29.16
N SER A 320 1.50 0.14 29.25
CA SER A 320 2.24 0.55 30.45
C SER A 320 2.21 2.07 30.64
N ASP A 321 2.04 2.49 31.90
CA ASP A 321 2.13 3.89 32.31
C ASP A 321 3.56 4.28 32.78
N ASP A 322 4.54 3.35 32.80
CA ASP A 322 5.94 3.60 33.16
C ASP A 322 6.75 4.05 31.94
N PRO A 323 7.22 5.32 31.90
CA PRO A 323 7.95 5.84 30.75
C PRO A 323 9.32 5.18 30.51
N ASP A 324 10.01 4.76 31.57
CA ASP A 324 11.34 4.14 31.46
C ASP A 324 11.20 2.71 30.91
N HIS A 325 10.25 1.94 31.44
CA HIS A 325 9.90 0.63 30.92
C HIS A 325 9.47 0.70 29.45
N CYS A 326 8.59 1.63 29.09
CA CYS A 326 8.16 1.86 27.71
C CYS A 326 9.32 2.22 26.78
N LYS A 327 10.31 2.98 27.26
CA LYS A 327 11.48 3.33 26.47
C LYS A 327 12.30 2.09 26.14
N ASP A 328 12.57 1.22 27.10
CA ASP A 328 13.33 -0.02 26.90
C ASP A 328 12.63 -0.95 25.90
N LEU A 329 11.32 -1.13 26.03
CA LEU A 329 10.52 -1.94 25.12
C LEU A 329 10.47 -1.33 23.70
N ALA A 330 10.38 -0.02 23.58
CA ALA A 330 10.40 0.67 22.28
C ALA A 330 11.77 0.51 21.58
N GLU A 331 12.88 0.54 22.32
CA GLU A 331 14.22 0.31 21.77
C GLU A 331 14.38 -1.15 21.28
N GLN A 332 13.84 -2.14 22.01
CA GLN A 332 13.80 -3.54 21.56
C GLN A 332 12.98 -3.69 20.26
N THR A 333 11.84 -3.01 20.20
CA THR A 333 10.99 -2.96 19.00
C THR A 333 11.72 -2.36 17.79
N GLU A 334 12.47 -1.26 17.97
CA GLU A 334 13.28 -0.66 16.90
C GLU A 334 14.42 -1.56 16.45
N TRP A 335 15.04 -2.29 17.38
CA TRP A 335 16.07 -3.27 17.05
C TRP A 335 15.50 -4.40 16.18
N ALA A 336 14.34 -4.97 16.55
CA ALA A 336 13.63 -5.98 15.75
C ALA A 336 13.30 -5.46 14.33
N ASN A 337 12.80 -4.22 14.22
CA ASN A 337 12.53 -3.60 12.94
C ASN A 337 13.79 -3.38 12.08
N THR A 338 14.89 -3.00 12.69
CA THR A 338 16.18 -2.86 11.99
C THR A 338 16.66 -4.21 11.46
N ARG A 339 16.56 -5.28 12.27
CA ARG A 339 16.90 -6.64 11.87
C ARG A 339 16.00 -7.14 10.74
N ARG A 340 14.68 -6.94 10.87
CA ARG A 340 13.72 -7.29 9.83
C ARG A 340 14.05 -6.62 8.48
N LYS A 341 14.40 -5.32 8.48
CA LYS A 341 14.80 -4.60 7.26
C LYS A 341 16.07 -5.16 6.63
N ALA A 342 17.04 -5.57 7.43
CA ALA A 342 18.26 -6.20 6.94
C ALA A 342 17.97 -7.55 6.27
N LEU A 343 17.21 -8.43 6.93
CA LEU A 343 16.81 -9.73 6.40
C LEU A 343 15.96 -9.60 5.13
N GLN A 344 14.98 -8.68 5.12
CA GLN A 344 14.17 -8.39 3.93
C GLN A 344 15.05 -8.03 2.72
N LYS A 345 16.04 -7.17 2.94
CA LYS A 345 16.95 -6.73 1.88
C LYS A 345 17.81 -7.87 1.37
N ASP A 346 18.33 -8.71 2.26
CA ASP A 346 19.19 -9.83 1.90
C ASP A 346 18.40 -10.86 1.08
N VAL A 347 17.19 -11.24 1.52
CA VAL A 347 16.31 -12.15 0.77
C VAL A 347 15.92 -11.54 -0.59
N TYR A 348 15.50 -10.26 -0.61
CA TYR A 348 15.15 -9.58 -1.86
C TYR A 348 16.32 -9.57 -2.87
N THR A 349 17.55 -9.35 -2.40
CA THR A 349 18.75 -9.36 -3.27
C THR A 349 18.96 -10.74 -3.90
N GLN A 350 18.80 -11.83 -3.12
CA GLN A 350 18.91 -13.19 -3.62
C GLN A 350 17.78 -13.55 -4.58
N VAL A 351 16.54 -13.18 -4.26
CA VAL A 351 15.39 -13.34 -5.15
C VAL A 351 15.63 -12.63 -6.47
N SER A 352 16.06 -11.37 -6.44
CA SER A 352 16.33 -10.59 -7.66
C SER A 352 17.43 -11.21 -8.53
N GLN A 353 18.45 -11.82 -7.93
CA GLN A 353 19.48 -12.55 -8.67
C GLN A 353 18.89 -13.77 -9.40
N ARG A 354 18.06 -14.57 -8.72
CA ARG A 354 17.41 -15.73 -9.35
C ARG A 354 16.39 -15.35 -10.42
N LEU A 355 15.68 -14.24 -10.25
CA LEU A 355 14.75 -13.74 -11.27
C LEU A 355 15.46 -13.34 -12.57
N ASN A 356 16.73 -12.92 -12.50
CA ASN A 356 17.53 -12.63 -13.70
C ASN A 356 17.87 -13.89 -14.52
N GLU A 357 17.79 -15.06 -13.91
CA GLU A 357 18.04 -16.35 -14.56
C GLU A 357 16.76 -16.97 -15.17
N LEU A 358 15.57 -16.43 -14.80
CA LEU A 358 14.29 -16.90 -15.30
C LEU A 358 13.87 -16.16 -16.56
N ASP A 359 13.26 -16.89 -17.50
CA ASP A 359 12.57 -16.26 -18.63
C ASP A 359 11.20 -15.70 -18.17
N MET A 360 11.21 -14.43 -17.75
CA MET A 360 10.03 -13.75 -17.24
C MET A 360 8.89 -13.62 -18.26
N ALA A 361 9.12 -13.86 -19.56
CA ALA A 361 8.07 -13.85 -20.56
C ALA A 361 7.19 -15.10 -20.46
N THR A 362 7.74 -16.23 -20.05
CA THR A 362 7.03 -17.51 -19.93
C THR A 362 6.47 -17.78 -18.53
N VAL A 363 7.01 -17.15 -17.49
CA VAL A 363 6.57 -17.27 -16.10
C VAL A 363 5.31 -16.41 -15.87
N GLN A 364 4.25 -17.02 -15.37
CA GLN A 364 3.01 -16.33 -14.94
C GLN A 364 2.93 -16.17 -13.43
N VAL A 365 3.43 -17.17 -12.67
CA VAL A 365 3.53 -17.15 -11.21
C VAL A 365 4.98 -17.39 -10.85
N ILE A 366 5.56 -16.51 -10.06
CA ILE A 366 6.92 -16.65 -9.54
C ILE A 366 6.88 -17.58 -8.32
N VAL A 367 7.56 -18.72 -8.38
CA VAL A 367 7.72 -19.64 -7.24
C VAL A 367 9.21 -19.88 -7.03
N LEU A 368 9.73 -19.49 -5.86
CA LEU A 368 11.13 -19.68 -5.50
C LEU A 368 11.25 -20.23 -4.08
N ALA A 369 12.22 -21.11 -3.88
CA ALA A 369 12.46 -21.75 -2.58
C ALA A 369 13.95 -21.74 -2.23
N ASP A 370 14.26 -21.53 -0.93
CA ASP A 370 15.64 -21.57 -0.42
C ASP A 370 15.66 -21.92 1.07
N ALA A 371 16.63 -22.72 1.50
CA ALA A 371 16.79 -23.11 2.90
C ALA A 371 17.31 -21.99 3.82
N GLN A 372 17.90 -20.94 3.26
CA GLN A 372 18.48 -19.84 4.03
C GLN A 372 17.50 -18.66 4.22
N TRP A 373 16.33 -18.71 3.66
CA TRP A 373 15.38 -17.61 3.76
C TRP A 373 14.55 -17.67 5.04
N PRO A 374 14.62 -16.66 5.92
CA PRO A 374 13.81 -16.63 7.13
C PRO A 374 12.32 -16.47 6.82
N THR A 375 11.46 -17.31 7.38
CA THR A 375 10.01 -17.32 7.17
C THR A 375 9.36 -15.97 7.46
N GLY A 376 9.79 -15.27 8.52
CA GLY A 376 9.20 -14.01 8.99
C GLY A 376 9.23 -12.85 7.99
N VAL A 377 10.08 -12.91 6.94
CA VAL A 377 10.19 -11.85 5.92
C VAL A 377 9.70 -12.25 4.54
N LEU A 378 9.38 -13.54 4.30
CA LEU A 378 9.00 -14.04 2.97
C LEU A 378 7.79 -13.31 2.40
N GLY A 379 6.73 -13.14 3.18
CA GLY A 379 5.52 -12.46 2.71
C GLY A 379 5.74 -10.99 2.34
N ILE A 380 6.69 -10.31 2.99
CA ILE A 380 7.04 -8.91 2.66
C ILE A 380 7.80 -8.87 1.33
N VAL A 381 8.77 -9.77 1.14
CA VAL A 381 9.56 -9.84 -0.10
C VAL A 381 8.69 -10.32 -1.25
N ALA A 382 7.83 -11.32 -1.03
CA ALA A 382 6.87 -11.79 -2.04
C ALA A 382 5.96 -10.66 -2.53
N GLY A 383 5.44 -9.81 -1.61
CA GLY A 383 4.63 -8.64 -1.96
C GLY A 383 5.41 -7.61 -2.77
N GLN A 384 6.65 -7.33 -2.40
CA GLN A 384 7.51 -6.41 -3.13
C GLN A 384 7.78 -6.92 -4.56
N VAL A 385 8.13 -8.18 -4.72
CA VAL A 385 8.39 -8.81 -6.03
C VAL A 385 7.11 -8.86 -6.87
N ALA A 386 5.98 -9.22 -6.26
CA ALA A 386 4.71 -9.27 -6.96
C ALA A 386 4.33 -7.90 -7.55
N GLN A 387 4.48 -6.84 -6.80
CA GLN A 387 4.22 -5.47 -7.27
C GLN A 387 5.20 -5.03 -8.36
N GLU A 388 6.49 -5.31 -8.20
CA GLU A 388 7.53 -4.90 -9.14
C GLU A 388 7.40 -5.59 -10.50
N TYR A 389 7.10 -6.91 -10.49
CA TYR A 389 7.03 -7.70 -11.72
C TYR A 389 5.61 -7.87 -12.26
N GLY A 390 4.58 -7.40 -11.52
CA GLY A 390 3.17 -7.55 -11.89
C GLY A 390 2.70 -9.00 -11.96
N LYS A 391 3.32 -9.90 -11.16
CA LYS A 391 3.05 -11.35 -11.17
C LYS A 391 2.84 -11.88 -9.75
N PRO A 392 1.86 -12.78 -9.53
CA PRO A 392 1.75 -13.47 -8.26
C PRO A 392 3.08 -14.12 -7.89
N THR A 393 3.46 -13.99 -6.62
CA THR A 393 4.78 -14.45 -6.14
C THR A 393 4.63 -15.30 -4.88
N ILE A 394 5.26 -16.46 -4.89
CA ILE A 394 5.34 -17.41 -3.79
C ILE A 394 6.80 -17.61 -3.43
N LEU A 395 7.15 -17.32 -2.18
CA LEU A 395 8.49 -17.55 -1.63
C LEU A 395 8.40 -18.57 -0.50
N LEU A 396 9.25 -19.58 -0.57
CA LEU A 396 9.27 -20.70 0.36
C LEU A 396 10.62 -20.82 1.06
N THR A 397 10.63 -21.17 2.34
CA THR A 397 11.80 -21.67 3.03
C THR A 397 11.77 -23.19 3.04
N ILE A 398 12.94 -23.82 2.91
CA ILE A 398 13.10 -25.27 2.97
C ILE A 398 13.65 -25.63 4.34
N ASP A 399 12.96 -26.51 5.06
CA ASP A 399 13.37 -27.08 6.33
C ASP A 399 13.21 -28.60 6.29
N GLY A 400 14.33 -29.29 6.11
CA GLY A 400 14.34 -30.72 5.83
C GLY A 400 13.57 -31.07 4.56
N ASP A 401 12.57 -31.94 4.69
CA ASP A 401 11.73 -32.40 3.58
C ASP A 401 10.48 -31.51 3.35
N VAL A 402 10.37 -30.40 4.09
CA VAL A 402 9.19 -29.53 4.05
C VAL A 402 9.56 -28.14 3.53
N ALA A 403 8.78 -27.62 2.60
CA ALA A 403 8.82 -26.24 2.15
C ALA A 403 7.62 -25.48 2.73
N ARG A 404 7.89 -24.33 3.39
CA ARG A 404 6.86 -23.48 4.00
C ARG A 404 7.04 -22.04 3.56
N GLY A 405 5.96 -21.33 3.27
CA GLY A 405 6.13 -19.92 2.88
C GLY A 405 4.86 -19.13 2.68
N SER A 406 5.04 -18.04 1.97
CA SER A 406 4.01 -17.04 1.77
C SER A 406 3.85 -16.68 0.30
N ALA A 407 2.61 -16.50 -0.10
CA ALA A 407 2.20 -16.05 -1.42
C ALA A 407 1.59 -14.65 -1.36
N ARG A 408 1.81 -13.87 -2.41
CA ARG A 408 1.20 -12.55 -2.60
C ARG A 408 0.71 -12.41 -4.03
N SER A 409 -0.50 -11.88 -4.17
CA SER A 409 -1.13 -11.64 -5.47
C SER A 409 -0.99 -10.18 -5.91
N VAL A 410 -1.32 -9.95 -7.17
CA VAL A 410 -1.39 -8.65 -7.84
C VAL A 410 -2.44 -8.72 -8.94
N ASN A 411 -2.91 -7.54 -9.39
CA ASN A 411 -3.81 -7.41 -10.55
C ASN A 411 -5.14 -8.17 -10.41
N ARG A 412 -5.71 -8.23 -9.21
CA ARG A 412 -6.97 -8.90 -8.89
C ARG A 412 -6.99 -10.41 -9.19
N ILE A 413 -5.82 -11.04 -9.27
CA ILE A 413 -5.74 -12.50 -9.41
C ILE A 413 -6.08 -13.12 -8.05
N ASP A 414 -7.09 -13.98 -7.99
CA ASP A 414 -7.41 -14.74 -6.80
C ASP A 414 -6.38 -15.87 -6.60
N LEU A 415 -5.38 -15.55 -5.77
CA LEU A 415 -4.30 -16.47 -5.47
C LEU A 415 -4.75 -17.61 -4.55
N TYR A 416 -5.73 -17.36 -3.68
CA TYR A 416 -6.26 -18.38 -2.78
C TYR A 416 -6.95 -19.49 -3.58
N GLN A 417 -7.80 -19.14 -4.55
CA GLN A 417 -8.42 -20.12 -5.44
C GLN A 417 -7.36 -20.88 -6.26
N LEU A 418 -6.37 -20.16 -6.78
CA LEU A 418 -5.27 -20.77 -7.55
C LEU A 418 -4.50 -21.83 -6.74
N VAL A 419 -4.26 -21.56 -5.46
CA VAL A 419 -3.60 -22.48 -4.52
C VAL A 419 -4.54 -23.62 -4.12
N THR A 420 -5.82 -23.33 -3.87
CA THR A 420 -6.85 -24.32 -3.51
C THR A 420 -7.00 -25.39 -4.57
N ASP A 421 -6.99 -25.03 -5.85
CA ASP A 421 -7.09 -25.95 -6.98
C ASP A 421 -5.89 -26.92 -7.04
N GLN A 422 -4.79 -26.60 -6.38
CA GLN A 422 -3.59 -27.45 -6.26
C GLN A 422 -3.42 -28.05 -4.84
N SER A 423 -4.49 -28.07 -4.03
CA SER A 423 -4.47 -28.53 -2.63
C SER A 423 -3.88 -29.95 -2.46
N HIS A 424 -4.02 -30.82 -3.45
CA HIS A 424 -3.46 -32.17 -3.46
C HIS A 424 -1.93 -32.25 -3.42
N LEU A 425 -1.22 -31.14 -3.72
CA LEU A 425 0.24 -31.02 -3.65
C LEU A 425 0.72 -30.43 -2.31
N LEU A 426 -0.23 -29.94 -1.49
CA LEU A 426 0.05 -29.20 -0.27
C LEU A 426 -0.22 -30.06 0.96
N THR A 427 0.53 -29.82 2.04
CA THR A 427 0.25 -30.39 3.35
C THR A 427 -0.78 -29.54 4.11
N SER A 428 -0.66 -28.21 3.98
CA SER A 428 -1.59 -27.24 4.56
C SER A 428 -1.52 -25.93 3.81
N PHE A 429 -2.61 -25.19 3.78
CA PHE A 429 -2.66 -23.84 3.24
C PHE A 429 -3.82 -23.06 3.89
N GLY A 430 -3.73 -21.72 3.83
CA GLY A 430 -4.78 -20.82 4.30
C GLY A 430 -4.50 -19.39 3.86
N GLY A 431 -5.51 -18.56 3.89
CA GLY A 431 -5.36 -17.13 3.53
C GLY A 431 -6.57 -16.55 2.82
N HIS A 432 -6.33 -15.53 2.03
CA HIS A 432 -7.33 -14.71 1.33
C HIS A 432 -6.93 -14.55 -0.16
N PRO A 433 -7.79 -14.01 -1.04
CA PRO A 433 -7.50 -13.87 -2.47
C PRO A 433 -6.16 -13.20 -2.80
N PHE A 434 -5.66 -12.29 -1.95
CA PHE A 434 -4.44 -11.54 -2.22
C PHE A 434 -3.21 -12.03 -1.45
N ALA A 435 -3.38 -12.90 -0.45
CA ALA A 435 -2.29 -13.38 0.39
C ALA A 435 -2.60 -14.76 0.97
N ALA A 436 -1.69 -15.71 0.81
CA ALA A 436 -1.83 -17.05 1.37
C ALA A 436 -0.54 -17.53 2.03
N GLY A 437 -0.69 -18.37 3.06
CA GLY A 437 0.38 -19.18 3.63
C GLY A 437 0.23 -20.62 3.18
N MET A 438 1.34 -21.34 3.04
CA MET A 438 1.29 -22.75 2.62
C MET A 438 2.47 -23.57 3.11
N THR A 439 2.24 -24.87 3.19
CA THR A 439 3.25 -25.88 3.50
C THR A 439 3.09 -27.04 2.52
N LEU A 440 4.20 -27.51 1.96
CA LEU A 440 4.22 -28.64 1.01
C LEU A 440 5.52 -29.44 1.14
N PRO A 441 5.55 -30.72 0.69
CA PRO A 441 6.78 -31.47 0.54
C PRO A 441 7.74 -30.79 -0.45
N VAL A 442 9.03 -30.78 -0.17
CA VAL A 442 10.05 -30.13 -1.04
C VAL A 442 10.03 -30.73 -2.45
N GLU A 443 9.81 -32.03 -2.58
CA GLU A 443 9.69 -32.71 -3.86
C GLU A 443 8.54 -32.20 -4.74
N ASN A 444 7.48 -31.65 -4.14
CA ASN A 444 6.32 -31.12 -4.85
C ASN A 444 6.52 -29.66 -5.33
N VAL A 445 7.57 -28.94 -4.89
CA VAL A 445 7.75 -27.52 -5.19
C VAL A 445 7.78 -27.25 -6.71
N ALA A 446 8.53 -28.05 -7.46
CA ALA A 446 8.64 -27.88 -8.91
C ALA A 446 7.30 -28.17 -9.63
N LEU A 447 6.61 -29.25 -9.23
CA LEU A 447 5.31 -29.62 -9.79
C LEU A 447 4.24 -28.58 -9.48
N PHE A 448 4.25 -28.05 -8.26
CA PHE A 448 3.35 -26.98 -7.82
C PHE A 448 3.57 -25.69 -8.65
N ALA A 449 4.83 -25.29 -8.85
CA ALA A 449 5.17 -24.14 -9.68
C ALA A 449 4.67 -24.31 -11.14
N ASP A 450 4.87 -25.47 -11.73
CA ASP A 450 4.42 -25.78 -13.10
C ASP A 450 2.90 -25.78 -13.20
N ALA A 451 2.20 -26.36 -12.22
CA ALA A 451 0.74 -26.43 -12.18
C ALA A 451 0.11 -25.03 -12.12
N LEU A 452 0.59 -24.16 -11.22
CA LEU A 452 0.13 -22.78 -11.11
C LEU A 452 0.37 -21.98 -12.39
N ASN A 453 1.56 -22.10 -12.98
CA ASN A 453 1.91 -21.42 -14.23
C ASN A 453 1.05 -21.90 -15.40
N ARG A 454 0.71 -23.17 -15.46
CA ARG A 454 -0.18 -23.74 -16.49
C ARG A 454 -1.60 -23.21 -16.32
N GLN A 455 -2.12 -23.23 -15.10
CA GLN A 455 -3.47 -22.77 -14.77
C GLN A 455 -3.65 -21.29 -15.12
N LEU A 456 -2.72 -20.42 -14.72
CA LEU A 456 -2.84 -19.00 -14.98
C LEU A 456 -2.71 -18.64 -16.47
N ARG A 457 -1.92 -19.44 -17.23
CA ARG A 457 -1.88 -19.31 -18.71
C ARG A 457 -3.21 -19.66 -19.36
N GLN A 458 -3.95 -20.65 -18.84
CA GLN A 458 -5.26 -21.04 -19.36
C GLN A 458 -6.34 -19.98 -19.09
N ILE A 459 -6.26 -19.29 -17.95
CA ILE A 459 -7.18 -18.20 -17.59
C ILE A 459 -6.97 -16.97 -18.48
N GLY A 460 -5.79 -16.83 -19.12
CA GLY A 460 -5.51 -15.75 -20.08
C GLY A 460 -5.45 -14.35 -19.47
N VAL A 461 -5.12 -14.23 -18.17
CA VAL A 461 -4.98 -12.93 -17.51
C VAL A 461 -3.74 -12.24 -18.04
N THR A 462 -3.92 -11.08 -18.70
CA THR A 462 -2.84 -10.19 -19.07
C THR A 462 -2.28 -9.52 -17.81
N SER A 463 -1.15 -10.03 -17.35
CA SER A 463 -0.47 -9.53 -16.15
C SER A 463 0.44 -8.36 -16.49
N GLY A 464 0.01 -7.15 -16.18
CA GLY A 464 0.85 -5.96 -16.16
C GLY A 464 0.42 -5.06 -15.00
N PRO A 465 1.33 -4.37 -14.31
CA PRO A 465 0.94 -3.42 -13.28
C PRO A 465 0.08 -2.32 -13.89
N THR A 466 -0.99 -1.91 -13.19
CA THR A 466 -1.84 -0.79 -13.59
C THR A 466 -1.64 0.39 -12.65
N ILE A 467 -1.60 1.60 -13.20
CA ILE A 467 -1.56 2.84 -12.43
C ILE A 467 -2.85 3.60 -12.72
N ALA A 468 -3.72 3.72 -11.71
CA ALA A 468 -4.89 4.57 -11.79
C ALA A 468 -4.45 6.04 -11.75
N ILE A 469 -5.06 6.88 -12.60
CA ILE A 469 -4.86 8.33 -12.65
C ILE A 469 -6.16 8.99 -12.26
N ASP A 470 -6.09 9.86 -11.24
CA ASP A 470 -7.27 10.51 -10.66
C ASP A 470 -7.54 11.89 -11.27
N LEU A 471 -6.50 12.66 -11.61
CA LEU A 471 -6.60 14.00 -12.17
C LEU A 471 -5.49 14.26 -13.18
N GLU A 472 -5.80 15.11 -14.18
CA GLU A 472 -4.79 15.74 -15.02
C GLU A 472 -4.62 17.20 -14.58
N ILE A 473 -3.37 17.62 -14.37
CA ILE A 473 -3.01 18.97 -13.89
C ILE A 473 -1.79 19.50 -14.64
N SER A 474 -1.54 20.81 -14.49
CA SER A 474 -0.33 21.48 -14.96
C SER A 474 0.63 21.79 -13.81
N VAL A 475 1.92 22.07 -14.12
CA VAL A 475 2.93 22.39 -13.10
C VAL A 475 2.60 23.67 -12.34
N CYS A 476 1.94 24.65 -12.95
CA CYS A 476 1.57 25.91 -12.26
C CYS A 476 0.49 25.70 -11.19
N GLU A 477 -0.26 24.62 -11.22
CA GLU A 477 -1.27 24.28 -10.21
C GLU A 477 -0.67 23.60 -8.97
N LEU A 478 0.57 23.07 -9.08
CA LEU A 478 1.26 22.44 -7.96
C LEU A 478 1.59 23.46 -6.86
N GLY A 479 1.32 23.12 -5.62
CA GLY A 479 1.68 23.97 -4.47
C GLY A 479 0.72 23.83 -3.31
N LYS A 480 0.68 24.88 -2.49
CA LYS A 480 -0.08 24.91 -1.25
C LYS A 480 -1.59 24.74 -1.48
N ASP A 481 -2.15 25.45 -2.46
CA ASP A 481 -3.60 25.45 -2.68
C ASP A 481 -4.10 24.09 -3.12
N LEU A 482 -3.43 23.45 -4.08
CA LEU A 482 -3.74 22.08 -4.48
C LEU A 482 -3.55 21.10 -3.31
N PHE A 483 -2.44 21.22 -2.56
CA PHE A 483 -2.21 20.34 -1.42
C PHE A 483 -3.32 20.46 -0.37
N GLN A 484 -3.79 21.66 -0.07
CA GLN A 484 -4.91 21.88 0.86
C GLN A 484 -6.21 21.24 0.34
N GLN A 485 -6.48 21.30 -0.97
CA GLN A 485 -7.62 20.62 -1.58
C GLN A 485 -7.50 19.10 -1.44
N LEU A 486 -6.33 18.53 -1.73
CA LEU A 486 -6.10 17.09 -1.57
C LEU A 486 -6.23 16.65 -0.12
N ASN A 487 -5.77 17.49 0.82
CA ASN A 487 -5.81 17.19 2.26
C ASN A 487 -7.25 17.05 2.82
N LEU A 488 -8.26 17.58 2.14
CA LEU A 488 -9.67 17.37 2.51
C LEU A 488 -10.09 15.88 2.41
N LEU A 489 -9.37 15.10 1.63
CA LEU A 489 -9.67 13.69 1.44
C LEU A 489 -8.98 12.79 2.47
N GLU A 490 -8.01 13.31 3.26
CA GLU A 490 -7.36 12.51 4.32
C GLU A 490 -8.38 12.06 5.41
N PRO A 491 -8.12 10.92 6.04
CA PRO A 491 -6.97 10.03 5.94
C PRO A 491 -7.01 9.15 4.69
N TYR A 492 -5.84 9.03 4.03
CA TYR A 492 -5.66 8.12 2.91
C TYR A 492 -5.37 6.70 3.39
N GLY A 493 -5.86 5.71 2.63
CA GLY A 493 -5.67 4.30 2.90
C GLY A 493 -6.42 3.42 1.91
N MET A 494 -6.73 2.19 2.29
CA MET A 494 -7.56 1.32 1.45
C MET A 494 -8.96 1.93 1.26
N GLY A 495 -9.47 1.86 0.04
CA GLY A 495 -10.75 2.49 -0.34
C GLY A 495 -10.70 4.01 -0.53
N ASN A 496 -9.61 4.66 -0.11
CA ASN A 496 -9.37 6.10 -0.30
C ASN A 496 -7.87 6.35 -0.56
N PRO A 497 -7.33 5.96 -1.74
CA PRO A 497 -5.91 6.09 -2.04
C PRO A 497 -5.46 7.55 -2.19
N VAL A 498 -4.15 7.80 -2.05
CA VAL A 498 -3.55 9.09 -2.38
C VAL A 498 -3.80 9.39 -3.87
N PRO A 499 -4.31 10.58 -4.21
CA PRO A 499 -4.59 10.94 -5.60
C PRO A 499 -3.32 10.96 -6.45
N ARG A 500 -3.39 10.29 -7.61
CA ARG A 500 -2.34 10.30 -8.62
C ARG A 500 -2.65 11.29 -9.71
N LEU A 501 -1.70 12.18 -9.90
CA LEU A 501 -1.83 13.36 -10.76
C LEU A 501 -1.00 13.14 -12.03
N LEU A 502 -1.61 13.31 -13.18
CA LEU A 502 -0.93 13.28 -14.46
C LEU A 502 -0.52 14.70 -14.88
N ILE A 503 0.73 14.87 -15.24
CA ILE A 503 1.25 16.09 -15.87
C ILE A 503 1.72 15.72 -17.25
N ARG A 504 1.08 16.27 -18.29
CA ARG A 504 1.43 16.00 -19.67
C ARG A 504 2.52 16.92 -20.18
N ASN A 505 3.27 16.40 -21.15
CA ASN A 505 4.26 17.16 -21.91
C ASN A 505 5.28 17.90 -21.03
N ALA A 506 5.59 17.35 -19.85
CA ALA A 506 6.56 17.87 -18.89
C ALA A 506 8.00 17.51 -19.26
N TRP A 507 8.96 18.16 -18.60
CA TRP A 507 10.37 17.78 -18.67
C TRP A 507 11.06 18.00 -17.33
N PHE A 508 12.24 17.37 -17.15
CA PHE A 508 13.00 17.45 -15.92
C PHE A 508 14.20 18.39 -16.07
N ASP A 509 14.43 19.20 -15.05
CA ASP A 509 15.56 20.12 -14.94
C ASP A 509 16.27 19.92 -13.59
N ASN A 510 17.53 20.39 -13.48
CA ASN A 510 18.33 20.31 -12.24
C ASN A 510 18.34 18.93 -11.58
N THR A 511 18.52 17.89 -12.39
CA THR A 511 18.49 16.50 -11.93
C THR A 511 19.78 16.10 -11.23
N TRP A 512 19.67 15.54 -10.02
CA TRP A 512 20.79 14.97 -9.29
C TRP A 512 20.33 13.83 -8.39
N HIS A 513 21.19 12.87 -8.10
CA HIS A 513 20.84 11.78 -7.20
C HIS A 513 21.70 11.77 -5.94
N GLN A 514 21.09 11.36 -4.82
CA GLN A 514 21.73 11.21 -3.54
C GLN A 514 21.75 9.74 -3.13
N LYS A 515 22.95 9.22 -2.80
CA LYS A 515 23.09 7.94 -2.11
C LYS A 515 22.84 8.16 -0.64
N ILE A 516 21.82 7.51 -0.10
CA ILE A 516 21.48 7.61 1.32
C ILE A 516 22.49 6.79 2.11
N LYS A 517 23.05 7.37 3.17
CA LYS A 517 23.88 6.67 4.14
C LYS A 517 22.98 6.15 5.27
N ASP A 518 23.24 4.94 5.71
CA ASP A 518 22.66 4.43 6.95
C ASP A 518 23.02 5.38 8.10
N PRO A 519 22.06 5.91 8.86
CA PRO A 519 22.34 6.84 9.96
C PRO A 519 23.17 6.19 11.08
N VAL A 520 23.06 4.86 11.27
CA VAL A 520 23.77 4.11 12.33
C VAL A 520 25.12 3.63 11.83
N SER A 521 25.17 2.82 10.79
CA SER A 521 26.42 2.20 10.31
C SER A 521 27.27 3.11 9.42
N LYS A 522 26.77 4.30 9.04
CA LYS A 522 27.39 5.23 8.09
C LYS A 522 27.72 4.62 6.72
N ARG A 523 27.37 3.36 6.47
CA ARG A 523 27.56 2.71 5.18
C ARG A 523 26.60 3.29 4.14
N LYS A 524 27.03 3.39 2.90
CA LYS A 524 26.17 3.81 1.78
C LYS A 524 25.10 2.74 1.57
N LEU A 525 23.85 3.07 1.86
CA LEU A 525 22.72 2.24 1.48
C LEU A 525 22.54 2.36 -0.05
N ARG A 526 22.11 1.26 -0.68
CA ARG A 526 21.74 1.26 -2.12
C ARG A 526 20.46 2.05 -2.41
N PHE A 527 19.79 2.59 -1.41
CA PHE A 527 18.65 3.48 -1.61
C PHE A 527 19.11 4.78 -2.26
N ILE A 528 18.74 4.91 -3.51
CA ILE A 528 18.99 6.09 -4.32
C ILE A 528 17.75 6.94 -4.26
N LYS A 529 17.97 8.23 -4.16
CA LYS A 529 16.91 9.24 -4.23
C LYS A 529 17.35 10.25 -5.29
N THR A 530 16.59 10.31 -6.36
CA THR A 530 16.79 11.32 -7.41
C THR A 530 15.93 12.54 -7.11
N HIS A 531 16.53 13.70 -7.18
CA HIS A 531 15.88 15.01 -7.09
C HIS A 531 15.85 15.67 -8.44
N PHE A 532 14.78 16.40 -8.72
CA PHE A 532 14.59 17.11 -9.96
C PHE A 532 13.70 18.36 -9.76
N LEU A 533 13.67 19.24 -10.75
CA LEU A 533 12.61 20.20 -10.98
C LEU A 533 11.79 19.73 -12.17
N ILE A 534 10.46 19.54 -11.97
CA ILE A 534 9.54 19.29 -13.07
C ILE A 534 9.05 20.62 -13.63
N LYS A 535 8.98 20.70 -14.95
CA LYS A 535 8.52 21.87 -15.71
C LYS A 535 7.58 21.44 -16.80
N ASP A 536 6.70 22.35 -17.19
CA ASP A 536 5.88 22.29 -18.39
C ASP A 536 5.78 23.69 -19.00
N ASP A 537 4.96 23.86 -20.03
CA ASP A 537 4.77 25.16 -20.68
C ASP A 537 4.08 26.20 -19.81
N THR A 538 3.50 25.81 -18.67
CA THR A 538 2.79 26.69 -17.74
C THR A 538 3.69 27.27 -16.67
N SER A 539 4.91 26.72 -16.46
CA SER A 539 5.80 27.14 -15.37
C SER A 539 7.25 27.26 -15.82
N THR A 540 7.81 28.46 -15.71
CA THR A 540 9.24 28.75 -15.98
C THR A 540 10.15 28.36 -14.82
N ALA A 541 9.67 28.50 -13.57
CA ALA A 541 10.45 28.22 -12.37
C ALA A 541 10.61 26.73 -12.09
N GLY A 542 9.63 25.92 -12.49
CA GLY A 542 9.55 24.50 -12.18
C GLY A 542 9.13 24.21 -10.76
N PHE A 543 8.83 22.96 -10.45
CA PHE A 543 8.39 22.50 -9.13
C PHE A 543 9.29 21.36 -8.62
N PRO A 544 9.68 21.32 -7.33
CA PRO A 544 10.60 20.31 -6.82
C PRO A 544 9.94 18.93 -6.76
N GLY A 545 10.71 17.91 -7.09
CA GLY A 545 10.27 16.54 -7.01
C GLY A 545 11.39 15.58 -6.64
N LEU A 546 10.96 14.35 -6.35
CA LEU A 546 11.87 13.27 -6.00
C LEU A 546 11.36 11.93 -6.56
N TRP A 547 12.31 11.07 -6.87
CA TRP A 547 12.07 9.70 -7.30
C TRP A 547 12.88 8.73 -6.46
N TRP A 548 12.21 7.83 -5.77
CA TRP A 548 12.84 6.87 -4.89
C TRP A 548 13.27 5.62 -5.66
N GLY A 549 14.46 5.11 -5.36
CA GLY A 549 14.97 3.87 -5.94
C GLY A 549 15.60 4.03 -7.33
N HIS A 550 15.57 5.22 -7.92
CA HIS A 550 16.02 5.50 -9.30
C HIS A 550 17.21 6.47 -9.34
N TYR A 551 18.05 6.29 -10.36
CA TYR A 551 19.13 7.22 -10.67
C TYR A 551 18.63 8.39 -11.53
N LYS A 552 19.38 9.49 -11.55
CA LYS A 552 19.04 10.63 -12.40
C LYS A 552 19.03 10.26 -13.90
N ASP A 553 19.84 9.27 -14.28
CA ASP A 553 19.99 8.81 -15.65
C ASP A 553 18.82 7.91 -16.11
N ASP A 554 17.94 7.50 -15.16
CA ASP A 554 16.68 6.80 -15.46
C ASP A 554 15.57 7.77 -15.88
N LEU A 555 15.74 9.08 -15.63
CA LEU A 555 14.80 10.10 -16.09
C LEU A 555 14.93 10.31 -17.59
N PRO A 556 13.81 10.30 -18.35
CA PRO A 556 13.85 10.53 -19.78
C PRO A 556 14.33 11.94 -20.11
N VAL A 557 15.06 12.06 -21.24
CA VAL A 557 15.48 13.33 -21.80
C VAL A 557 14.39 13.84 -22.73
N GLY A 558 14.00 15.11 -22.58
CA GLY A 558 12.98 15.73 -23.43
C GLY A 558 11.59 15.73 -22.80
N ARG A 559 10.55 15.83 -23.64
CA ARG A 559 9.16 15.88 -23.19
C ARG A 559 8.65 14.51 -22.81
N CYS A 560 7.93 14.45 -21.71
CA CYS A 560 7.37 13.21 -21.16
C CYS A 560 6.03 13.49 -20.46
N ASP A 561 5.22 12.45 -20.33
CA ASP A 561 4.05 12.46 -19.46
C ASP A 561 4.44 11.81 -18.12
N VAL A 562 4.00 12.40 -17.04
CA VAL A 562 4.50 12.10 -15.69
C VAL A 562 3.35 11.87 -14.73
N VAL A 563 3.35 10.75 -14.02
CA VAL A 563 2.40 10.49 -12.94
C VAL A 563 3.08 10.76 -11.60
N VAL A 564 2.49 11.64 -10.79
CA VAL A 564 3.04 12.09 -9.52
C VAL A 564 1.99 12.04 -8.40
N GLU A 565 2.47 12.02 -7.17
CA GLU A 565 1.73 12.34 -5.95
C GLU A 565 2.28 13.63 -5.36
N LEU A 566 1.41 14.54 -4.91
CA LEU A 566 1.82 15.77 -4.23
C LEU A 566 1.97 15.51 -2.73
N ASP A 567 3.12 15.86 -2.16
CA ASP A 567 3.44 15.62 -0.75
C ASP A 567 3.97 16.90 -0.07
N PHE A 568 3.90 16.92 1.25
CA PHE A 568 4.47 17.98 2.08
C PHE A 568 5.60 17.41 2.95
N ASN A 569 6.76 18.05 2.89
CA ASN A 569 7.95 17.66 3.62
C ASN A 569 8.48 18.83 4.46
N ALA A 570 8.26 18.77 5.78
CA ALA A 570 8.68 19.79 6.71
C ALA A 570 10.21 20.08 6.69
N TYR A 571 11.02 19.04 6.41
CA TYR A 571 12.47 19.19 6.26
C TYR A 571 12.85 19.94 4.97
N SER A 572 12.12 19.69 3.88
CA SER A 572 12.29 20.42 2.61
C SER A 572 11.90 21.90 2.79
N ARG A 573 10.92 22.22 3.64
CA ARG A 573 10.53 23.59 3.98
C ARG A 573 11.69 24.40 4.56
N GLN A 574 12.49 23.80 5.44
CA GLN A 574 13.65 24.47 6.06
C GLN A 574 14.78 24.71 5.04
N LYS A 575 15.01 23.79 4.10
CA LYS A 575 16.11 23.87 3.13
C LYS A 575 15.78 24.65 1.85
N LYS A 576 14.51 24.68 1.46
CA LYS A 576 14.03 25.30 0.23
C LYS A 576 12.74 26.08 0.51
N PRO A 577 12.81 27.19 1.27
CA PRO A 577 11.63 27.92 1.74
C PRO A 577 10.78 28.49 0.59
N GLN A 578 11.36 28.74 -0.60
CA GLN A 578 10.64 29.24 -1.77
C GLN A 578 9.53 28.31 -2.28
N TYR A 579 9.61 27.02 -1.99
CA TYR A 579 8.57 26.03 -2.36
C TYR A 579 7.65 25.66 -1.19
N GLY A 580 7.81 26.29 -0.02
CA GLY A 580 6.96 26.10 1.15
C GLY A 580 7.00 24.70 1.77
N GLY A 581 7.88 23.81 1.31
CA GLY A 581 7.97 22.40 1.72
C GLY A 581 7.16 21.42 0.86
N TYR A 582 6.45 21.91 -0.16
CA TYR A 582 5.72 21.05 -1.09
C TYR A 582 6.66 20.47 -2.15
N GLU A 583 6.48 19.19 -2.46
CA GLU A 583 7.27 18.48 -3.47
C GLU A 583 6.42 17.37 -4.12
N VAL A 584 6.70 17.01 -5.34
CA VAL A 584 6.05 15.86 -5.98
C VAL A 584 6.89 14.60 -5.80
N ARG A 585 6.22 13.48 -5.62
CA ARG A 585 6.80 12.16 -5.68
C ARG A 585 6.50 11.56 -7.06
N LEU A 586 7.54 11.25 -7.84
CA LEU A 586 7.39 10.59 -9.13
C LEU A 586 6.98 9.13 -8.92
N ILE A 587 5.91 8.73 -9.56
CA ILE A 587 5.37 7.36 -9.53
C ILE A 587 5.75 6.63 -10.83
N ASP A 588 5.49 7.26 -11.99
CA ASP A 588 5.83 6.70 -13.30
C ASP A 588 6.06 7.82 -14.32
N VAL A 589 6.83 7.52 -15.37
CA VAL A 589 7.15 8.47 -16.43
C VAL A 589 7.22 7.76 -17.77
N ARG A 590 6.66 8.40 -18.81
CA ARG A 590 6.74 7.93 -20.20
C ARG A 590 7.22 9.05 -21.10
N THR A 591 8.05 8.71 -22.05
CA THR A 591 8.36 9.66 -23.13
C THR A 591 7.07 10.00 -23.88
N ALA A 592 6.87 11.27 -24.21
CA ALA A 592 5.66 11.73 -24.91
C ALA A 592 5.39 10.96 -26.23
N GLU A 593 6.39 10.26 -26.74
CA GLU A 593 6.27 9.39 -27.93
C GLU A 593 5.43 8.13 -27.70
N LEU A 594 5.43 7.58 -26.49
CA LEU A 594 4.65 6.37 -26.14
C LEU A 594 3.20 6.66 -25.79
N SER A 595 2.90 7.83 -25.21
CA SER A 595 1.53 8.22 -24.88
C SER A 595 0.71 8.67 -26.09
N GLY A 596 1.36 9.19 -27.13
CA GLY A 596 0.69 9.58 -28.39
C GLY A 596 0.35 8.40 -29.31
N ALA A 597 0.92 7.22 -29.09
CA ALA A 597 0.68 6.05 -29.95
C ALA A 597 -0.63 5.29 -29.62
N ALA A 598 -1.24 5.51 -28.44
CA ALA A 598 -2.43 4.78 -28.01
C ALA A 598 -3.77 5.51 -28.29
N GLU A 599 -3.75 6.80 -28.65
CA GLU A 599 -4.97 7.61 -28.87
C GLU A 599 -5.04 8.35 -30.21
N MET A 600 -4.23 7.97 -31.19
CA MET A 600 -4.50 8.40 -32.55
C MET A 600 -5.56 7.48 -33.19
N THR A 601 -6.82 7.62 -32.80
CA THR A 601 -7.89 7.38 -33.77
C THR A 601 -7.65 8.37 -34.92
N PRO A 602 -7.40 7.91 -36.12
CA PRO A 602 -7.18 8.81 -37.23
C PRO A 602 -8.46 9.58 -37.49
N THR A 603 -8.48 10.85 -37.14
CA THR A 603 -9.50 11.76 -37.71
C THR A 603 -9.29 11.71 -39.21
N PRO A 604 -10.27 11.35 -40.00
CA PRO A 604 -10.10 11.08 -41.43
C PRO A 604 -10.00 12.35 -42.22
N LYS A 605 -8.89 13.06 -42.21
CA LYS A 605 -8.60 14.17 -43.16
C LYS A 605 -7.17 14.76 -43.10
N GLN A 606 -6.19 14.11 -42.50
CA GLN A 606 -4.80 14.54 -42.71
C GLN A 606 -4.20 13.74 -43.86
N GLN A 607 -4.16 14.31 -45.06
CA GLN A 607 -3.45 13.75 -46.17
C GLN A 607 -1.98 14.19 -46.08
N VAL A 608 -1.06 13.21 -46.01
CA VAL A 608 0.34 13.42 -46.34
C VAL A 608 0.46 13.27 -47.87
N ILE A 609 0.82 14.33 -48.55
CA ILE A 609 1.02 14.32 -50.01
C ILE A 609 2.49 14.09 -50.27
N ASP A 610 2.86 12.94 -50.83
CA ASP A 610 4.23 12.61 -51.20
C ASP A 610 4.52 13.07 -52.63
N ARG A 611 5.32 14.15 -52.79
CA ARG A 611 5.81 14.69 -54.07
C ARG A 611 7.30 14.48 -54.27
N ARG A 612 7.94 13.64 -53.47
CA ARG A 612 9.42 13.40 -53.55
C ARG A 612 9.88 12.82 -54.88
N ALA A 613 9.02 12.30 -55.71
CA ALA A 613 9.34 11.71 -57.01
C ALA A 613 8.94 12.58 -58.20
N GLN A 614 8.36 13.78 -58.01
CA GLN A 614 7.94 14.65 -59.10
C GLN A 614 8.98 15.75 -59.34
N SER A 615 9.40 15.93 -60.60
CA SER A 615 10.29 17.01 -61.02
C SER A 615 9.61 18.38 -60.81
N THR A 616 10.39 19.32 -60.36
CA THR A 616 10.09 20.70 -60.01
C THR A 616 9.51 21.52 -61.16
N GLU A 617 8.23 21.39 -61.43
CA GLU A 617 7.43 22.44 -62.06
C GLU A 617 5.99 21.96 -62.01
N THR A 618 5.17 22.53 -61.15
CA THR A 618 3.77 22.89 -61.37
C THR A 618 2.95 22.95 -60.06
N GLU A 619 2.20 24.03 -60.00
CA GLU A 619 1.04 24.34 -59.18
C GLU A 619 1.20 24.35 -57.64
N ALA A 620 0.90 25.51 -57.07
CA ALA A 620 0.76 25.75 -55.65
C ALA A 620 -0.20 24.73 -55.03
N ALA A 621 0.31 23.71 -54.38
CA ALA A 621 -0.51 22.85 -53.55
C ALA A 621 -0.79 23.61 -52.26
N ASP A 622 -2.07 23.80 -51.95
CA ASP A 622 -2.50 24.29 -50.63
C ASP A 622 -2.07 23.28 -49.54
N GLY A 623 -0.90 23.48 -49.00
CA GLY A 623 -0.33 22.59 -47.97
C GLY A 623 0.99 23.10 -47.40
N LEU A 624 1.36 22.61 -46.23
CA LEU A 624 2.62 22.91 -45.56
C LEU A 624 3.75 22.09 -46.22
N MET A 625 4.68 22.77 -46.90
CA MET A 625 5.70 22.13 -47.75
C MET A 625 7.00 21.86 -46.96
N VAL A 626 7.46 20.61 -46.93
CA VAL A 626 8.79 20.21 -46.45
C VAL A 626 9.70 20.05 -47.64
N THR A 627 10.61 21.01 -47.83
CA THR A 627 11.52 21.10 -49.01
C THR A 627 12.91 20.53 -48.74
N GLN A 628 13.26 20.31 -47.46
CA GLN A 628 14.53 19.64 -47.08
C GLN A 628 14.22 18.29 -46.45
N CYS A 629 15.00 17.26 -46.84
CA CYS A 629 14.85 15.93 -46.25
C CYS A 629 15.23 15.96 -44.78
N PRO A 630 14.26 15.70 -43.86
CA PRO A 630 14.57 15.60 -42.44
C PRO A 630 15.53 14.43 -42.19
N THR A 631 16.55 14.65 -41.38
CA THR A 631 17.53 13.62 -41.02
C THR A 631 17.04 12.73 -39.89
N THR A 632 16.06 13.21 -39.11
CA THR A 632 15.44 12.50 -37.97
C THR A 632 13.93 12.71 -37.95
N TRP A 633 13.21 11.81 -37.31
CA TRP A 633 11.80 11.98 -37.02
C TRP A 633 11.49 13.22 -36.15
N GLN A 634 12.46 13.65 -35.34
CA GLN A 634 12.30 14.84 -34.48
C GLN A 634 12.26 16.13 -35.33
N GLU A 635 12.97 16.18 -36.44
CA GLU A 635 12.91 17.32 -37.38
C GLU A 635 11.59 17.36 -38.18
N LEU A 636 10.96 16.21 -38.42
CA LEU A 636 9.69 16.12 -39.14
C LEU A 636 8.47 16.45 -38.26
N ARG A 637 8.57 16.24 -36.97
CA ARG A 637 7.50 16.43 -35.99
C ARG A 637 6.92 17.85 -35.93
N PRO A 638 7.73 18.93 -35.91
CA PRO A 638 7.20 20.30 -35.92
C PRO A 638 6.34 20.57 -37.15
N TRP A 639 6.66 19.99 -38.27
CA TRP A 639 5.89 20.12 -39.51
C TRP A 639 4.54 19.43 -39.43
N PHE A 640 4.46 18.25 -38.82
CA PHE A 640 3.18 17.59 -38.54
C PHE A 640 2.31 18.40 -37.59
N HIS A 641 2.90 18.93 -36.52
CA HIS A 641 2.20 19.77 -35.55
C HIS A 641 1.64 21.04 -36.20
N GLN A 642 2.44 21.69 -37.00
CA GLN A 642 2.05 22.92 -37.72
C GLN A 642 0.97 22.64 -38.77
N ALA A 643 1.06 21.55 -39.52
CA ALA A 643 0.06 21.11 -40.48
C ALA A 643 -1.30 20.80 -39.76
N THR A 644 -1.23 20.17 -38.60
CA THR A 644 -2.40 19.89 -37.77
C THR A 644 -3.05 21.17 -37.24
N GLN A 645 -2.28 22.09 -36.69
CA GLN A 645 -2.79 23.37 -36.18
C GLN A 645 -3.42 24.24 -37.28
N GLN A 646 -2.84 24.20 -38.49
CA GLN A 646 -3.33 24.98 -39.65
C GLN A 646 -4.40 24.23 -40.44
N GLN A 647 -4.77 23.00 -40.07
CA GLN A 647 -5.68 22.13 -40.81
C GLN A 647 -5.35 21.97 -42.30
N MET A 648 -4.03 21.95 -42.61
CA MET A 648 -3.51 21.85 -43.98
C MET A 648 -2.83 20.49 -44.17
N PRO A 649 -2.82 19.93 -45.40
CA PRO A 649 -2.04 18.73 -45.70
C PRO A 649 -0.52 19.01 -45.60
N LEU A 650 0.23 18.00 -45.17
CA LEU A 650 1.68 18.03 -45.15
C LEU A 650 2.22 17.53 -46.51
N VAL A 651 2.96 18.38 -47.24
CA VAL A 651 3.50 18.03 -48.53
C VAL A 651 5.01 17.76 -48.42
N LEU A 652 5.42 16.52 -48.67
CA LEU A 652 6.84 16.13 -48.73
C LEU A 652 7.37 16.43 -50.16
N ALA A 653 8.18 17.50 -50.31
CA ALA A 653 8.64 18.02 -51.58
C ALA A 653 10.19 18.09 -51.68
N TYR A 654 10.89 17.23 -50.96
CA TYR A 654 12.34 17.14 -51.01
C TYR A 654 12.84 16.02 -51.94
N GLY A 655 14.01 16.19 -52.56
CA GLY A 655 14.66 15.16 -53.39
C GLY A 655 15.01 13.90 -52.57
N ARG A 656 15.10 12.75 -53.28
CA ARG A 656 15.57 11.53 -52.59
C ARG A 656 16.99 11.77 -52.08
N PRO A 657 17.26 11.46 -50.81
CA PRO A 657 18.60 11.57 -50.27
C PRO A 657 19.56 10.66 -51.09
N GLU A 658 20.77 11.15 -51.36
CA GLU A 658 21.81 10.33 -52.01
C GLU A 658 22.07 9.11 -51.13
N THR A 659 21.77 7.93 -51.65
CA THR A 659 22.05 6.67 -50.97
C THR A 659 23.52 6.35 -51.10
N GLN A 660 24.25 6.29 -49.99
CA GLN A 660 25.62 5.77 -50.02
C GLN A 660 25.61 4.29 -50.41
N ALA A 661 26.55 3.91 -51.26
CA ALA A 661 26.67 2.50 -51.65
C ALA A 661 26.92 1.62 -50.42
N PRO A 662 26.30 0.43 -50.32
CA PRO A 662 26.47 -0.46 -49.16
C PRO A 662 27.92 -0.75 -48.79
N THR A 663 28.80 -0.75 -49.78
CA THR A 663 30.25 -0.90 -49.62
C THR A 663 30.92 0.27 -48.90
N GLU A 664 30.45 1.51 -49.11
CA GLU A 664 30.95 2.69 -48.39
C GLU A 664 30.48 2.73 -46.94
N VAL A 665 29.22 2.38 -46.68
CA VAL A 665 28.66 2.22 -45.33
C VAL A 665 29.44 1.13 -44.57
N TRP A 666 29.75 0.02 -45.24
CA TRP A 666 30.54 -1.06 -44.63
C TRP A 666 31.98 -0.60 -44.32
N LYS A 667 32.65 0.16 -45.18
CA LYS A 667 33.98 0.72 -44.92
C LYS A 667 33.96 1.66 -43.70
N GLN A 668 32.93 2.48 -43.55
CA GLN A 668 32.78 3.38 -42.41
C GLN A 668 32.56 2.58 -41.11
N LEU A 669 31.67 1.56 -41.10
CA LEU A 669 31.44 0.67 -39.96
C LEU A 669 32.73 -0.06 -39.55
N VAL A 670 33.49 -0.60 -40.49
CA VAL A 670 34.78 -1.25 -40.21
C VAL A 670 35.80 -0.24 -39.68
N GLY A 671 35.77 1.01 -40.17
CA GLY A 671 36.61 2.10 -39.67
C GLY A 671 36.30 2.43 -38.19
N ILE A 672 35.01 2.56 -37.86
CA ILE A 672 34.53 2.80 -36.51
C ILE A 672 34.89 1.63 -35.57
N ALA A 673 34.66 0.39 -36.01
CA ALA A 673 35.01 -0.81 -35.23
C ALA A 673 36.50 -0.90 -34.92
N LYS A 674 37.37 -0.59 -35.91
CA LYS A 674 38.84 -0.53 -35.74
C LYS A 674 39.24 0.59 -34.78
N TYR A 675 38.59 1.75 -34.84
CA TYR A 675 38.84 2.86 -33.93
C TYR A 675 38.47 2.49 -32.48
N LEU A 676 37.28 1.93 -32.26
CA LEU A 676 36.82 1.49 -30.96
C LEU A 676 37.72 0.40 -30.35
N ALA A 677 38.15 -0.56 -31.16
CA ALA A 677 39.07 -1.61 -30.73
C ALA A 677 40.46 -1.05 -30.34
N ARG A 678 40.89 0.06 -30.95
CA ARG A 678 42.17 0.72 -30.68
C ARG A 678 42.14 1.63 -29.45
N THR A 679 41.01 2.26 -29.19
CA THR A 679 40.85 3.28 -28.15
C THR A 679 40.27 2.72 -26.86
N GLY A 680 39.74 1.49 -26.86
CA GLY A 680 39.05 0.89 -25.70
C GLY A 680 37.76 1.62 -25.30
N THR A 681 37.25 2.51 -26.16
CA THR A 681 36.00 3.25 -25.87
C THR A 681 34.80 2.40 -26.22
N THR A 682 33.88 2.22 -25.28
CA THR A 682 32.55 1.63 -25.51
C THR A 682 31.58 2.74 -25.91
N VAL A 683 30.94 2.60 -27.06
CA VAL A 683 29.80 3.44 -27.45
C VAL A 683 28.54 2.75 -26.86
N THR A 684 27.92 3.40 -25.91
CA THR A 684 26.56 3.05 -25.50
C THR A 684 25.59 3.65 -26.53
N THR A 685 24.81 2.78 -27.16
CA THR A 685 23.66 3.15 -28.00
C THR A 685 22.54 3.73 -27.14
#